data_f296aa5c50d76a77f2f51b6f3407111b
#
_entry.id   f296aa5c50d76a77f2f51b6f3407111b
#
_cell.length_a   1.000
_cell.length_b   1.000
_cell.length_c   1.000
_cell.angle_alpha   90.00
_cell.angle_beta   90.00
_cell.angle_gamma   90.00
#
_symmetry.space_group_name_H-M   'P 1'
#
loop_
_entity.id
_entity.type
_entity.pdbx_description
1 polymer ?
#
loop_
_entity_poly.entity_id
_entity_poly.type
_entity_poly.pdbx_seq_one_letter_code
_entity_poly.pdbx_strand_id
1 'polypeptide(L)'
;MSSNPLNAISVQSRAVTVSSAAIPRWPGQTADGQTQPALEFMSLNGDEHLGKLFEYELLLRTPDDYTVPLAVSANLDLKALLGKEMTVAIDLQPSADTEACQREITGLVVAAQYLRREGRYNVYRVVLKPWLWLATLTTDYKIFQNRTVIEIIDEVLKDYPYPVEKRLDVSRYALEGESPTNEPRTFQVQYGETDYDFIHRLMEEWGIYWFFEHADGKHRLVLCDHIGAHRHSPNPSYRTLAFQPQGGKTDTEYISAFSTAEVLCTGHYVTSDFDFTRSRADMRAINQQPRDTSWNLLERYDWPGDYTDSSHGELLARTRMEALRAPGTRAQGEGNVRGLACGQTFVLTNYDYTAANCEYLVIGTKLDLTGTPDESGSGYEYTCSNKFDVQPTSEVFRLPRETSKPVVNGPQSAVVVGPEGKELWTDEFGRVKVRFVWDRYGRNVETDSCWVRVSQAWAGQGFGGIYIPRIGQEVIVDFWNGDPDRPLITGSLYNAATRPPYDLPGNATQSGFMSRSMEGGLQNYNSIRFEDKAGAEEFTLQAERDMNRLTKLNESHVVGADYTIGVAAAHSMTVGATSSTIVGGKYSVRVKGVAFYSVGLAHFVSIGGAEETAVGGASLLTVGGARTVTVGGASTHAVGGAYSLSAGKALSIVCGKSSLTMNKDGEIKLIGKSIRIQGDTRVVVQGTPLDLNPGDKECGSSVTVPVPVVVLDALDVPVIPPPPSDEPLPTICPLPTEEPLPSEEPPPSEEPLPSEEPLPSEEPAPSEEPPPSEEPPPSEEPPPSEEPAPSEEPPPSEEPPPSEEPPPSEEPAPSEEPAPSEEPAPSEEPPPSEEPPPSEEPPPSEEPAPSEEPAPSEEPPPSEEPPPSEEPPPSEEPPPSEEPPPSEEPPPPIEPPPATGSDA
;
A
#
# COMPACT_ATOMS: atom_id res chain seq x y z
N MET A 1 -74.14 47.50 7.26
CA MET A 1 -72.83 47.01 6.74
C MET A 1 -71.91 46.96 7.92
N SER A 2 -71.82 45.85 8.61
CA SER A 2 -71.02 45.71 9.80
C SER A 2 -69.72 45.00 9.37
N SER A 3 -68.63 45.72 9.39
CA SER A 3 -67.30 45.20 9.38
C SER A 3 -67.04 44.44 10.68
N ASN A 4 -67.00 43.15 10.59
CA ASN A 4 -66.52 42.32 11.70
C ASN A 4 -65.01 42.62 11.90
N PRO A 5 -64.58 43.07 13.07
CA PRO A 5 -63.18 43.22 13.36
C PRO A 5 -62.68 41.75 13.52
N LEU A 6 -61.78 41.35 12.70
CA LEU A 6 -60.94 40.15 12.91
C LEU A 6 -60.36 40.30 14.31
N ASN A 7 -60.85 39.52 15.28
CA ASN A 7 -60.23 39.37 16.60
C ASN A 7 -58.80 38.91 16.35
N ALA A 8 -57.86 39.83 16.44
CA ALA A 8 -56.47 39.49 16.51
C ALA A 8 -56.29 38.61 17.76
N ILE A 9 -56.12 37.33 17.61
CA ILE A 9 -55.78 36.39 18.68
C ILE A 9 -54.49 36.89 19.26
N SER A 10 -54.47 37.22 20.56
CA SER A 10 -53.27 37.66 21.28
C SER A 10 -52.10 36.67 21.04
N VAL A 11 -50.88 37.18 20.94
CA VAL A 11 -49.67 36.31 20.79
C VAL A 11 -49.60 35.24 21.86
N GLN A 12 -50.08 35.53 23.07
CA GLN A 12 -50.09 34.63 24.21
C GLN A 12 -51.18 33.54 24.14
N SER A 13 -52.23 33.71 23.32
CA SER A 13 -53.32 32.73 23.22
C SER A 13 -53.19 31.79 22.02
N ARG A 14 -52.10 31.85 21.27
CA ARG A 14 -51.84 30.94 20.14
C ARG A 14 -51.51 29.55 20.66
N ALA A 15 -52.24 28.54 20.16
CA ALA A 15 -52.16 27.19 20.64
C ALA A 15 -50.84 26.48 20.29
N VAL A 16 -50.44 25.58 21.16
CA VAL A 16 -49.40 24.63 20.90
C VAL A 16 -49.97 23.23 21.16
N THR A 17 -49.86 22.37 20.16
CA THR A 17 -50.40 21.01 20.23
C THR A 17 -49.32 19.96 20.00
N VAL A 18 -49.50 18.78 20.58
CA VAL A 18 -48.63 17.63 20.39
C VAL A 18 -49.41 16.49 19.79
N SER A 19 -48.85 15.85 18.79
CA SER A 19 -49.41 14.70 18.13
C SER A 19 -48.37 13.59 17.92
N SER A 20 -48.79 12.34 18.10
CA SER A 20 -48.05 11.16 17.74
C SER A 20 -48.99 9.99 17.61
N ALA A 21 -48.72 9.10 16.67
CA ALA A 21 -49.49 7.84 16.57
C ALA A 21 -49.30 6.93 17.80
N ALA A 22 -48.21 7.14 18.55
CA ALA A 22 -47.87 6.35 19.75
C ALA A 22 -48.48 6.91 21.04
N ILE A 23 -49.01 8.15 21.05
CA ILE A 23 -49.70 8.67 22.21
C ILE A 23 -51.00 7.93 22.39
N PRO A 24 -51.19 7.24 23.53
CA PRO A 24 -52.45 6.55 23.81
C PRO A 24 -53.64 7.49 23.77
N ARG A 25 -54.77 6.99 23.33
CA ARG A 25 -56.03 7.75 23.33
C ARG A 25 -57.03 7.07 24.23
N TRP A 26 -57.78 7.79 25.03
CA TRP A 26 -58.85 7.21 25.80
C TRP A 26 -60.17 7.95 25.51
N PRO A 27 -61.25 7.27 25.85
CA PRO A 27 -62.58 7.84 25.63
C PRO A 27 -62.74 9.05 26.57
N GLY A 28 -62.50 10.27 26.01
CA GLY A 28 -62.80 11.52 26.68
C GLY A 28 -64.31 11.89 26.45
N GLN A 29 -64.92 12.61 27.39
CA GLN A 29 -66.24 13.22 27.17
C GLN A 29 -66.04 14.54 26.41
N THR A 30 -65.60 14.48 25.17
CA THR A 30 -65.75 15.64 24.30
C THR A 30 -67.20 15.65 23.82
N ALA A 31 -67.74 16.87 23.66
CA ALA A 31 -69.13 17.03 23.21
C ALA A 31 -69.44 16.31 21.87
N ASP A 32 -68.41 15.92 21.12
CA ASP A 32 -68.46 15.25 19.83
C ASP A 32 -68.14 13.75 19.90
N GLY A 33 -67.91 13.16 21.10
CA GLY A 33 -67.64 11.73 21.27
C GLY A 33 -66.25 11.30 20.78
N GLN A 34 -65.34 12.19 20.52
CA GLN A 34 -63.99 11.88 20.07
C GLN A 34 -63.10 11.47 21.24
N THR A 35 -62.11 10.59 20.94
CA THR A 35 -61.07 10.22 21.93
C THR A 35 -60.04 11.30 22.09
N GLN A 36 -59.62 11.54 23.36
CA GLN A 36 -58.58 12.54 23.67
C GLN A 36 -57.18 11.87 23.74
N PRO A 37 -56.14 12.61 23.34
CA PRO A 37 -54.76 12.13 23.57
C PRO A 37 -54.46 12.08 25.07
N ALA A 38 -53.67 11.09 25.47
CA ALA A 38 -53.28 10.91 26.86
C ALA A 38 -52.25 11.92 27.37
N LEU A 39 -51.61 12.67 26.49
CA LEU A 39 -50.56 13.65 26.77
C LEU A 39 -50.87 14.94 26.05
N GLU A 40 -50.73 16.06 26.78
CA GLU A 40 -50.87 17.44 26.32
C GLU A 40 -49.56 18.18 26.50
N PHE A 41 -49.33 19.20 25.68
CA PHE A 41 -48.15 20.04 25.75
C PHE A 41 -48.06 20.82 27.06
N MET A 42 -46.88 20.89 27.64
CA MET A 42 -46.58 21.74 28.81
C MET A 42 -45.44 22.70 28.51
N SER A 43 -44.27 22.20 28.08
CA SER A 43 -43.17 23.06 27.61
C SER A 43 -42.29 22.31 26.60
N LEU A 44 -41.57 23.11 25.82
CA LEU A 44 -40.53 22.65 24.89
C LEU A 44 -39.29 23.53 25.06
N ASN A 45 -38.15 22.91 25.22
CA ASN A 45 -36.85 23.56 25.16
C ASN A 45 -35.96 22.75 24.21
N GLY A 46 -35.23 23.41 23.32
CA GLY A 46 -34.32 22.72 22.45
C GLY A 46 -33.58 23.65 21.52
N ASP A 47 -32.60 23.05 20.83
CA ASP A 47 -31.75 23.75 19.90
C ASP A 47 -31.63 23.03 18.57
N GLU A 48 -31.46 23.81 17.54
CA GLU A 48 -31.28 23.35 16.16
C GLU A 48 -30.24 24.21 15.47
N HIS A 49 -29.23 23.60 14.82
CA HIS A 49 -28.18 24.30 14.10
C HIS A 49 -27.93 23.65 12.74
N LEU A 50 -27.45 24.42 11.76
CA LEU A 50 -26.96 23.88 10.50
C LEU A 50 -25.84 22.90 10.78
N GLY A 51 -25.93 21.70 10.19
CA GLY A 51 -24.95 20.65 10.33
C GLY A 51 -24.91 19.97 11.70
N LYS A 52 -25.90 20.17 12.57
CA LYS A 52 -25.98 19.52 13.89
C LYS A 52 -27.32 18.82 14.07
N LEU A 53 -27.31 17.71 14.78
CA LEU A 53 -28.50 17.01 15.19
C LEU A 53 -29.26 17.87 16.20
N PHE A 54 -30.53 18.18 15.91
CA PHE A 54 -31.34 18.90 16.87
C PHE A 54 -31.70 18.02 18.07
N GLU A 55 -31.92 18.66 19.21
CA GLU A 55 -32.47 18.04 20.39
C GLU A 55 -33.55 18.93 20.98
N TYR A 56 -34.76 18.37 21.12
CA TYR A 56 -35.86 19.03 21.78
C TYR A 56 -36.33 18.21 22.97
N GLU A 57 -36.33 18.84 24.13
CA GLU A 57 -36.91 18.31 25.36
C GLU A 57 -38.34 18.83 25.52
N LEU A 58 -39.30 17.92 25.61
CA LEU A 58 -40.69 18.18 25.84
C LEU A 58 -41.09 17.78 27.25
N LEU A 59 -41.76 18.67 27.97
CA LEU A 59 -42.55 18.29 29.09
C LEU A 59 -44.01 18.18 28.65
N LEU A 60 -44.57 17.01 28.90
CA LEU A 60 -45.94 16.66 28.59
C LEU A 60 -46.67 16.33 29.89
N ARG A 61 -47.94 16.65 29.94
CA ARG A 61 -48.78 16.30 31.07
C ARG A 61 -49.98 15.51 30.63
N THR A 62 -50.59 14.78 31.55
CA THR A 62 -51.88 14.13 31.31
C THR A 62 -52.99 15.17 31.42
N PRO A 63 -54.09 15.06 30.63
CA PRO A 63 -55.26 15.91 30.76
C PRO A 63 -55.86 15.91 32.16
N ASP A 64 -56.47 17.00 32.57
CA ASP A 64 -57.23 17.09 33.79
C ASP A 64 -58.62 16.42 33.60
N ASP A 65 -58.64 15.11 33.39
CA ASP A 65 -59.87 14.35 33.21
C ASP A 65 -60.12 13.40 34.42
N TYR A 66 -61.18 13.72 35.15
CA TYR A 66 -61.60 12.94 36.30
C TYR A 66 -62.06 11.52 35.93
N THR A 67 -62.31 11.23 34.65
CA THR A 67 -62.76 9.90 34.18
C THR A 67 -61.59 8.93 34.08
N VAL A 68 -60.34 9.39 34.06
CA VAL A 68 -59.13 8.55 33.99
C VAL A 68 -58.58 8.32 35.39
N PRO A 69 -58.54 7.05 35.86
CA PRO A 69 -57.94 6.75 37.13
C PRO A 69 -56.47 7.16 37.18
N LEU A 70 -56.04 7.79 38.26
CA LEU A 70 -54.63 8.26 38.47
C LEU A 70 -53.61 7.10 38.29
N ALA A 71 -54.00 5.88 38.67
CA ALA A 71 -53.12 4.72 38.46
C ALA A 71 -52.88 4.40 36.99
N VAL A 72 -53.83 4.75 36.10
CA VAL A 72 -53.66 4.56 34.64
C VAL A 72 -52.83 5.71 34.05
N SER A 73 -53.14 6.95 34.42
CA SER A 73 -52.43 8.13 33.89
C SER A 73 -50.95 8.24 34.35
N ALA A 74 -50.59 7.54 35.48
CA ALA A 74 -49.22 7.45 35.95
C ALA A 74 -48.42 6.29 35.37
N ASN A 75 -49.05 5.39 34.59
CA ASN A 75 -48.44 4.16 34.06
C ASN A 75 -48.60 4.03 32.55
N LEU A 76 -48.32 5.13 31.82
CA LEU A 76 -48.27 5.09 30.36
C LEU A 76 -47.10 4.21 29.91
N ASP A 77 -47.32 3.41 28.85
CA ASP A 77 -46.26 2.60 28.25
C ASP A 77 -45.24 3.50 27.53
N LEU A 78 -44.13 3.80 28.22
CA LEU A 78 -43.07 4.62 27.68
C LEU A 78 -42.32 3.95 26.52
N LYS A 79 -42.24 2.62 26.52
CA LYS A 79 -41.56 1.87 25.46
C LYS A 79 -42.28 2.01 24.14
N ALA A 80 -43.64 2.09 24.17
CA ALA A 80 -44.42 2.29 22.98
C ALA A 80 -44.19 3.63 22.27
N LEU A 81 -43.65 4.62 23.00
CA LEU A 81 -43.28 5.94 22.45
C LEU A 81 -41.91 5.91 21.74
N LEU A 82 -40.97 5.06 22.18
CA LEU A 82 -39.59 5.07 21.68
C LEU A 82 -39.53 4.71 20.19
N GLY A 83 -38.73 5.44 19.43
CA GLY A 83 -38.56 5.26 17.99
C GLY A 83 -39.77 5.69 17.14
N LYS A 84 -40.78 6.32 17.73
CA LYS A 84 -41.93 6.86 17.02
C LYS A 84 -41.80 8.36 16.80
N GLU A 85 -42.38 8.83 15.70
CA GLU A 85 -42.44 10.26 15.40
C GLU A 85 -43.42 10.95 16.36
N MET A 86 -43.01 12.13 16.82
CA MET A 86 -43.84 13.05 17.59
C MET A 86 -43.69 14.46 17.01
N THR A 87 -44.80 15.14 16.81
CA THR A 87 -44.87 16.46 16.22
C THR A 87 -45.44 17.45 17.24
N VAL A 88 -44.74 18.56 17.40
CA VAL A 88 -45.20 19.75 18.11
C VAL A 88 -45.65 20.75 17.04
N ALA A 89 -46.92 21.12 17.02
CA ALA A 89 -47.45 22.12 16.10
C ALA A 89 -47.72 23.43 16.87
N ILE A 90 -47.15 24.55 16.41
CA ILE A 90 -47.15 25.87 17.02
C ILE A 90 -47.92 26.82 16.10
N ASP A 91 -49.01 27.40 16.58
CA ASP A 91 -49.76 28.37 15.82
C ASP A 91 -48.94 29.65 15.63
N LEU A 92 -48.85 30.09 14.38
CA LEU A 92 -48.09 31.26 13.97
C LEU A 92 -48.98 32.52 13.83
N GLN A 93 -48.31 33.66 13.64
CA GLN A 93 -48.99 34.93 13.36
C GLN A 93 -49.74 34.82 12.03
N PRO A 94 -51.08 35.07 12.01
CA PRO A 94 -51.82 35.12 10.77
C PRO A 94 -51.30 36.27 9.89
N SER A 95 -51.17 35.99 8.59
CA SER A 95 -50.83 36.98 7.56
C SER A 95 -52.11 37.41 6.82
N ALA A 96 -52.07 38.59 6.19
CA ALA A 96 -53.18 39.05 5.36
C ALA A 96 -53.50 38.08 4.20
N ASP A 97 -52.53 37.27 3.77
CA ASP A 97 -52.62 36.37 2.63
C ASP A 97 -52.77 34.90 3.04
N THR A 98 -52.69 34.58 4.33
CA THR A 98 -52.70 33.17 4.80
C THR A 98 -53.50 33.06 6.08
N GLU A 99 -54.59 32.29 6.05
CA GLU A 99 -55.32 31.90 7.27
C GLU A 99 -54.47 30.85 8.01
N ALA A 100 -54.24 31.08 9.33
CA ALA A 100 -53.61 30.16 10.30
C ALA A 100 -52.58 29.19 9.75
N CYS A 101 -51.35 29.64 9.70
CA CYS A 101 -50.19 28.75 9.39
C CYS A 101 -49.57 28.24 10.71
N GLN A 102 -49.17 27.02 10.74
CA GLN A 102 -48.48 26.38 11.87
C GLN A 102 -47.02 26.15 11.54
N ARG A 103 -46.13 26.23 12.54
CA ARG A 103 -44.77 25.66 12.51
C ARG A 103 -44.83 24.29 13.16
N GLU A 104 -44.36 23.28 12.46
CA GLU A 104 -44.17 21.96 12.99
C GLU A 104 -42.72 21.76 13.47
N ILE A 105 -42.53 21.01 14.56
CA ILE A 105 -41.27 20.44 15.02
C ILE A 105 -41.53 18.97 15.20
N THR A 106 -40.99 18.17 14.29
CA THR A 106 -41.17 16.70 14.30
C THR A 106 -39.84 16.05 14.57
N GLY A 107 -39.80 15.04 15.44
CA GLY A 107 -38.61 14.21 15.70
C GLY A 107 -38.98 12.82 16.16
N LEU A 108 -37.99 11.94 16.24
CA LEU A 108 -38.14 10.65 16.87
C LEU A 108 -38.01 10.77 18.37
N VAL A 109 -38.88 10.10 19.09
CA VAL A 109 -38.77 9.95 20.54
C VAL A 109 -37.60 9.01 20.85
N VAL A 110 -36.52 9.56 21.39
CA VAL A 110 -35.32 8.79 21.75
C VAL A 110 -35.24 8.48 23.24
N ALA A 111 -35.93 9.26 24.05
CA ALA A 111 -36.09 9.03 25.49
C ALA A 111 -37.47 9.46 25.96
N ALA A 112 -38.02 8.70 26.90
CA ALA A 112 -39.28 8.99 27.54
C ALA A 112 -39.17 8.63 29.03
N GLN A 113 -39.64 9.52 29.90
CA GLN A 113 -39.52 9.38 31.33
C GLN A 113 -40.77 9.90 32.06
N TYR A 114 -41.24 9.15 33.04
CA TYR A 114 -42.18 9.69 34.04
C TYR A 114 -41.40 10.53 35.05
N LEU A 115 -41.74 11.80 35.21
CA LEU A 115 -41.01 12.66 36.11
C LEU A 115 -41.66 12.70 37.50
N ARG A 116 -42.91 13.15 37.55
CA ARG A 116 -43.59 13.43 38.82
C ARG A 116 -45.09 13.65 38.63
N ARG A 117 -45.77 13.69 39.77
CA ARG A 117 -47.14 14.14 39.79
C ARG A 117 -47.19 15.59 40.29
N GLU A 118 -47.94 16.43 39.57
CA GLU A 118 -48.23 17.78 39.94
C GLU A 118 -49.76 17.95 40.09
N GLY A 119 -50.23 18.03 41.37
CA GLY A 119 -51.67 18.13 41.64
C GLY A 119 -52.42 16.96 41.07
N ARG A 120 -53.16 17.19 39.99
CA ARG A 120 -53.98 16.22 39.25
C ARG A 120 -53.30 15.60 38.03
N TYR A 121 -52.23 16.25 37.54
CA TYR A 121 -51.54 15.79 36.35
C TYR A 121 -50.35 14.86 36.67
N ASN A 122 -50.03 14.00 35.74
CA ASN A 122 -48.77 13.30 35.72
C ASN A 122 -47.88 13.93 34.63
N VAL A 123 -46.66 14.27 34.98
CA VAL A 123 -45.72 14.95 34.06
C VAL A 123 -44.74 13.95 33.53
N TYR A 124 -44.60 13.96 32.22
CA TYR A 124 -43.68 13.12 31.43
C TYR A 124 -42.68 14.01 30.70
N ARG A 125 -41.45 13.52 30.61
CA ARG A 125 -40.41 14.13 29.81
C ARG A 125 -40.17 13.25 28.58
N VAL A 126 -40.09 13.88 27.42
CA VAL A 126 -39.79 13.22 26.14
C VAL A 126 -38.67 13.99 25.46
N VAL A 127 -37.68 13.28 24.87
CA VAL A 127 -36.62 13.88 24.08
C VAL A 127 -36.83 13.49 22.62
N LEU A 128 -36.86 14.50 21.78
CA LEU A 128 -36.95 14.35 20.32
C LEU A 128 -35.61 14.62 19.69
N LYS A 129 -35.17 13.72 18.80
CA LYS A 129 -34.00 13.90 17.91
C LYS A 129 -34.40 13.63 16.46
N PRO A 130 -33.63 14.11 15.48
CA PRO A 130 -33.88 13.78 14.10
C PRO A 130 -33.61 12.30 13.83
N TRP A 131 -34.25 11.75 12.81
CA TRP A 131 -34.01 10.36 12.40
C TRP A 131 -32.54 10.07 12.08
N LEU A 132 -31.77 11.07 11.60
CA LEU A 132 -30.35 10.94 11.34
C LEU A 132 -29.53 10.57 12.60
N TRP A 133 -30.07 10.85 13.79
CA TRP A 133 -29.48 10.39 15.05
C TRP A 133 -29.36 8.87 15.13
N LEU A 134 -30.23 8.12 14.43
CA LEU A 134 -30.11 6.66 14.38
C LEU A 134 -28.78 6.22 13.78
N ALA A 135 -28.21 6.99 12.85
CA ALA A 135 -26.90 6.74 12.27
C ALA A 135 -25.72 6.87 13.27
N THR A 136 -25.94 7.48 14.45
CA THR A 136 -24.95 7.48 15.54
C THR A 136 -24.94 6.18 16.34
N LEU A 137 -25.91 5.32 16.15
CA LEU A 137 -26.06 4.03 16.86
C LEU A 137 -25.46 2.84 16.09
N THR A 138 -25.03 3.07 14.87
CA THR A 138 -24.45 2.04 14.01
C THR A 138 -22.99 2.36 13.75
N THR A 139 -22.14 1.34 13.72
CA THR A 139 -20.73 1.45 13.35
C THR A 139 -20.37 0.39 12.36
N ASP A 140 -19.53 0.68 11.38
CA ASP A 140 -19.11 -0.31 10.40
C ASP A 140 -17.65 -0.16 9.97
N TYR A 141 -17.15 -1.21 9.33
CA TYR A 141 -15.93 -1.23 8.54
C TYR A 141 -16.34 -1.56 7.11
N LYS A 142 -16.43 -0.56 6.25
CA LYS A 142 -16.94 -0.71 4.89
C LYS A 142 -16.09 0.04 3.88
N ILE A 143 -15.83 -0.60 2.76
CA ILE A 143 -15.04 -0.05 1.66
C ILE A 143 -15.96 0.42 0.54
N PHE A 144 -15.73 1.65 0.07
CA PHE A 144 -16.38 2.23 -1.09
C PHE A 144 -15.33 2.47 -2.17
N GLN A 145 -15.59 2.00 -3.39
CA GLN A 145 -14.65 2.14 -4.49
C GLN A 145 -15.32 2.73 -5.71
N ASN A 146 -14.61 3.62 -6.41
CA ASN A 146 -15.08 4.25 -7.63
C ASN A 146 -16.47 4.89 -7.48
N ARG A 147 -16.66 5.61 -6.35
CA ARG A 147 -17.89 6.30 -5.99
C ARG A 147 -17.62 7.77 -5.74
N THR A 148 -18.54 8.61 -6.18
CA THR A 148 -18.57 10.02 -5.79
C THR A 148 -18.97 10.15 -4.32
N VAL A 149 -18.65 11.28 -3.72
CA VAL A 149 -19.06 11.57 -2.33
C VAL A 149 -20.57 11.50 -2.17
N ILE A 150 -21.33 11.97 -3.16
CA ILE A 150 -22.80 11.95 -3.14
C ILE A 150 -23.33 10.52 -3.19
N GLU A 151 -22.75 9.66 -4.04
CA GLU A 151 -23.12 8.24 -4.11
C GLU A 151 -22.81 7.49 -2.82
N ILE A 152 -21.70 7.82 -2.15
CA ILE A 152 -21.35 7.24 -0.85
C ILE A 152 -22.37 7.66 0.22
N ILE A 153 -22.69 8.95 0.30
CA ILE A 153 -23.71 9.47 1.23
C ILE A 153 -25.07 8.81 0.96
N ASP A 154 -25.48 8.68 -0.30
CA ASP A 154 -26.74 8.04 -0.68
C ASP A 154 -26.76 6.54 -0.29
N GLU A 155 -25.64 5.86 -0.48
CA GLU A 155 -25.56 4.43 -0.14
C GLU A 155 -25.70 4.21 1.37
N VAL A 156 -25.12 5.07 2.21
CA VAL A 156 -25.26 5.00 3.66
C VAL A 156 -26.66 5.40 4.10
N LEU A 157 -27.19 6.51 3.56
CA LEU A 157 -28.52 7.01 3.91
C LEU A 157 -29.67 6.08 3.45
N LYS A 158 -29.43 5.21 2.50
CA LYS A 158 -30.43 4.22 2.02
C LYS A 158 -30.92 3.28 3.12
N ASP A 159 -30.09 3.01 4.11
CA ASP A 159 -30.44 2.15 5.24
C ASP A 159 -31.43 2.83 6.20
N TYR A 160 -31.67 4.13 6.03
CA TYR A 160 -32.60 4.94 6.82
C TYR A 160 -33.77 5.40 5.92
N PRO A 161 -34.98 4.81 6.05
CA PRO A 161 -36.08 5.05 5.13
C PRO A 161 -36.82 6.37 5.40
N TYR A 162 -36.08 7.48 5.45
CA TYR A 162 -36.58 8.81 5.68
C TYR A 162 -36.32 9.75 4.49
N PRO A 163 -37.10 10.84 4.34
CA PRO A 163 -36.95 11.74 3.20
C PRO A 163 -35.65 12.55 3.26
N VAL A 164 -34.93 12.56 2.14
CA VAL A 164 -33.75 13.39 1.92
C VAL A 164 -33.98 14.24 0.67
N GLU A 165 -33.73 15.54 0.75
CA GLU A 165 -33.71 16.45 -0.39
C GLU A 165 -32.30 17.01 -0.59
N LYS A 166 -31.83 16.99 -1.84
CA LYS A 166 -30.53 17.57 -2.21
C LYS A 166 -30.75 18.88 -2.97
N ARG A 167 -30.27 19.98 -2.39
CA ARG A 167 -30.22 21.30 -3.01
C ARG A 167 -28.75 21.69 -3.18
N LEU A 168 -28.06 20.90 -4.04
CA LEU A 168 -26.64 21.03 -4.26
C LEU A 168 -26.38 21.67 -5.63
N ASP A 169 -25.26 22.37 -5.77
CA ASP A 169 -24.78 22.79 -7.08
C ASP A 169 -24.26 21.58 -7.83
N VAL A 170 -25.09 21.06 -8.74
CA VAL A 170 -24.79 19.84 -9.49
C VAL A 170 -23.47 19.93 -10.25
N SER A 171 -23.05 21.12 -10.65
CA SER A 171 -21.78 21.32 -11.37
C SER A 171 -20.55 20.92 -10.55
N ARG A 172 -20.65 20.93 -9.22
CA ARG A 172 -19.55 20.52 -8.30
C ARG A 172 -19.42 19.01 -8.14
N TYR A 173 -20.47 18.25 -8.46
CA TYR A 173 -20.57 16.81 -8.18
C TYR A 173 -20.95 15.97 -9.43
N ALA A 174 -21.09 16.58 -10.62
CA ALA A 174 -21.51 15.89 -11.83
C ALA A 174 -20.44 14.94 -12.34
N LEU A 175 -20.85 13.72 -12.70
CA LEU A 175 -19.99 12.66 -13.25
C LEU A 175 -19.77 12.79 -14.76
N GLU A 176 -20.52 13.67 -15.45
CA GLU A 176 -20.50 13.73 -16.90
C GLU A 176 -19.52 14.77 -17.41
N GLY A 177 -18.45 14.27 -18.03
CA GLY A 177 -17.65 14.91 -19.04
C GLY A 177 -16.84 16.14 -18.64
N GLU A 178 -15.56 16.05 -18.65
CA GLU A 178 -14.59 17.14 -18.72
C GLU A 178 -14.45 18.08 -17.49
N SER A 179 -15.12 17.85 -16.39
CA SER A 179 -14.85 18.58 -15.16
C SER A 179 -14.01 17.74 -14.23
N PRO A 180 -12.77 18.10 -13.99
CA PRO A 180 -11.82 17.31 -13.18
C PRO A 180 -12.17 17.25 -11.68
N THR A 181 -13.19 17.97 -11.23
CA THR A 181 -13.61 18.03 -9.84
C THR A 181 -14.46 16.83 -9.37
N ASN A 182 -14.83 15.95 -10.30
CA ASN A 182 -15.80 14.86 -10.03
C ASN A 182 -15.23 13.47 -10.21
N GLU A 183 -13.92 13.31 -10.14
CA GLU A 183 -13.34 11.96 -10.16
C GLU A 183 -13.90 11.14 -9.00
N PRO A 184 -14.47 9.94 -9.30
CA PRO A 184 -14.91 9.05 -8.25
C PRO A 184 -13.73 8.71 -7.36
N ARG A 185 -13.93 8.73 -6.06
CA ARG A 185 -12.89 8.27 -5.14
C ARG A 185 -12.56 6.82 -5.47
N THR A 186 -11.30 6.56 -5.77
CA THR A 186 -10.85 5.21 -6.07
C THR A 186 -11.01 4.29 -4.86
N PHE A 187 -10.89 4.88 -3.66
CA PHE A 187 -10.97 4.14 -2.41
C PHE A 187 -11.33 5.07 -1.25
N GLN A 188 -12.38 4.74 -0.52
CA GLN A 188 -12.84 5.44 0.67
C GLN A 188 -13.29 4.42 1.70
N VAL A 189 -12.87 4.55 2.93
CA VAL A 189 -13.15 3.59 4.00
C VAL A 189 -13.92 4.26 5.13
N GLN A 190 -15.06 3.67 5.50
CA GLN A 190 -15.64 3.84 6.82
C GLN A 190 -14.85 2.89 7.75
N TYR A 191 -14.17 3.42 8.75
CA TYR A 191 -13.23 2.64 9.55
C TYR A 191 -13.60 2.68 11.04
N GLY A 192 -14.49 1.83 11.48
CA GLY A 192 -14.91 1.72 12.88
C GLY A 192 -15.59 2.97 13.43
N GLU A 193 -16.05 3.86 12.57
CA GLU A 193 -16.80 5.07 12.89
C GLU A 193 -18.29 4.86 12.68
N THR A 194 -19.11 5.75 13.28
CA THR A 194 -20.54 5.69 13.07
C THR A 194 -20.92 6.09 11.64
N ASP A 195 -22.08 5.62 11.16
CA ASP A 195 -22.60 6.04 9.85
C ASP A 195 -22.75 7.57 9.80
N TYR A 196 -23.16 8.19 10.93
CA TYR A 196 -23.25 9.62 11.08
C TYR A 196 -21.90 10.32 10.93
N ASP A 197 -20.88 9.92 11.70
CA ASP A 197 -19.56 10.57 11.65
C ASP A 197 -18.91 10.38 10.27
N PHE A 198 -19.08 9.20 9.67
CA PHE A 198 -18.58 8.93 8.33
C PHE A 198 -19.15 9.88 7.27
N ILE A 199 -20.48 9.96 7.14
CA ILE A 199 -21.07 10.87 6.13
C ILE A 199 -20.86 12.33 6.51
N HIS A 200 -20.83 12.67 7.80
CA HIS A 200 -20.67 14.04 8.26
C HIS A 200 -19.28 14.59 7.93
N ARG A 201 -18.20 13.84 8.19
CA ARG A 201 -16.86 14.27 7.80
C ARG A 201 -16.68 14.41 6.30
N LEU A 202 -17.34 13.53 5.50
CA LEU A 202 -17.34 13.67 4.04
C LEU A 202 -18.07 14.95 3.61
N MET A 203 -19.21 15.28 4.24
CA MET A 203 -19.93 16.52 3.96
C MET A 203 -19.09 17.75 4.33
N GLU A 204 -18.45 17.76 5.51
CA GLU A 204 -17.53 18.83 5.92
C GLU A 204 -16.36 18.99 4.94
N GLU A 205 -15.83 17.89 4.43
CA GLU A 205 -14.72 17.89 3.46
C GLU A 205 -15.13 18.59 2.16
N TRP A 206 -16.31 18.29 1.64
CA TRP A 206 -16.79 18.81 0.36
C TRP A 206 -17.57 20.12 0.46
N GLY A 207 -17.71 20.64 1.68
CA GLY A 207 -18.44 21.89 1.94
C GLY A 207 -19.95 21.75 1.83
N ILE A 208 -20.46 20.54 1.97
CA ILE A 208 -21.88 20.24 2.11
C ILE A 208 -22.27 20.46 3.55
N TYR A 209 -23.41 21.12 3.77
CA TYR A 209 -24.01 21.24 5.07
C TYR A 209 -25.48 20.91 4.98
N TRP A 210 -26.16 20.78 6.12
CA TRP A 210 -27.50 20.25 6.13
C TRP A 210 -28.34 20.84 7.28
N PHE A 211 -29.65 20.72 7.13
CA PHE A 211 -30.65 21.07 8.13
C PHE A 211 -31.92 20.26 7.94
N PHE A 212 -32.88 20.41 8.83
CA PHE A 212 -34.15 19.72 8.73
C PHE A 212 -35.29 20.69 8.37
N GLU A 213 -36.16 20.28 7.45
CA GLU A 213 -37.45 20.92 7.20
C GLU A 213 -38.54 20.03 7.80
N HIS A 214 -39.47 20.64 8.53
CA HIS A 214 -40.55 19.93 9.20
C HIS A 214 -41.87 20.30 8.55
N ALA A 215 -42.61 19.31 8.06
CA ALA A 215 -43.91 19.46 7.43
C ALA A 215 -44.68 18.12 7.41
N ASP A 216 -46.00 18.20 7.50
CA ASP A 216 -46.93 17.07 7.41
C ASP A 216 -46.62 15.93 8.41
N GLY A 217 -46.19 16.25 9.63
CA GLY A 217 -45.84 15.31 10.68
C GLY A 217 -44.54 14.54 10.43
N LYS A 218 -43.68 15.03 9.56
CA LYS A 218 -42.39 14.44 9.21
C LYS A 218 -41.30 15.50 9.25
N HIS A 219 -40.06 15.04 9.38
CA HIS A 219 -38.90 15.88 9.18
C HIS A 219 -38.02 15.31 8.06
N ARG A 220 -37.58 16.17 7.18
CA ARG A 220 -36.82 15.86 5.99
C ARG A 220 -35.42 16.43 6.12
N LEU A 221 -34.39 15.63 5.86
CA LEU A 221 -33.02 16.10 5.76
C LEU A 221 -32.81 16.85 4.43
N VAL A 222 -32.28 18.06 4.49
CA VAL A 222 -31.95 18.88 3.32
C VAL A 222 -30.44 19.05 3.27
N LEU A 223 -29.80 18.49 2.23
CA LEU A 223 -28.38 18.69 1.95
C LEU A 223 -28.23 19.91 1.02
N CYS A 224 -27.30 20.82 1.35
CA CYS A 224 -27.05 22.02 0.58
C CYS A 224 -25.59 22.46 0.65
N ASP A 225 -25.17 23.28 -0.31
CA ASP A 225 -23.78 23.75 -0.45
C ASP A 225 -23.69 25.22 -0.90
N HIS A 226 -24.81 25.90 -0.99
CA HIS A 226 -24.88 27.32 -1.39
C HIS A 226 -26.07 28.05 -0.79
N ILE A 227 -25.96 29.35 -0.68
CA ILE A 227 -27.01 30.21 -0.05
C ILE A 227 -28.35 30.16 -0.79
N GLY A 228 -28.37 29.97 -2.09
CA GLY A 228 -29.59 29.86 -2.90
C GLY A 228 -30.42 28.60 -2.63
N ALA A 229 -29.90 27.64 -1.86
CA ALA A 229 -30.64 26.46 -1.40
C ALA A 229 -31.66 26.82 -0.29
N HIS A 230 -31.45 27.90 0.41
CA HIS A 230 -32.29 28.36 1.51
C HIS A 230 -33.52 29.13 1.03
N ARG A 231 -34.56 29.09 1.83
CA ARG A 231 -35.84 29.69 1.50
C ARG A 231 -36.30 30.60 2.64
N HIS A 232 -37.05 31.65 2.29
CA HIS A 232 -37.79 32.39 3.31
C HIS A 232 -38.84 31.52 3.98
N SER A 233 -39.25 31.93 5.17
CA SER A 233 -40.39 31.30 5.84
C SER A 233 -41.61 31.24 4.90
N PRO A 234 -42.33 30.10 4.86
CA PRO A 234 -43.58 29.97 4.10
C PRO A 234 -44.59 31.05 4.51
N ASN A 235 -44.63 31.42 5.80
CA ASN A 235 -45.47 32.48 6.32
C ASN A 235 -44.83 33.83 6.05
N PRO A 236 -45.49 34.72 5.28
CA PRO A 236 -44.97 36.05 4.93
C PRO A 236 -44.63 36.96 6.12
N SER A 237 -45.31 36.77 7.29
CA SER A 237 -45.05 37.55 8.50
C SER A 237 -43.64 37.39 9.06
N TYR A 238 -42.94 36.31 8.70
CA TYR A 238 -41.59 36.02 9.16
C TYR A 238 -40.48 36.27 8.12
N ARG A 239 -40.85 36.81 6.95
CA ARG A 239 -39.85 37.17 5.93
C ARG A 239 -39.13 38.49 6.27
N THR A 240 -39.81 39.36 7.02
CA THR A 240 -39.23 40.62 7.50
C THR A 240 -39.55 40.77 8.97
N LEU A 241 -38.52 40.85 9.80
CA LEU A 241 -38.63 40.95 11.25
C LEU A 241 -38.08 42.28 11.72
N ALA A 242 -38.90 42.97 12.53
CA ALA A 242 -38.53 44.27 13.07
C ALA A 242 -37.80 44.12 14.42
N PHE A 243 -36.72 44.86 14.59
CA PHE A 243 -36.14 45.06 15.91
C PHE A 243 -37.00 46.04 16.73
N GLN A 244 -37.27 45.65 17.99
CA GLN A 244 -37.96 46.51 18.97
C GLN A 244 -37.32 46.29 20.35
N PRO A 245 -36.75 47.30 20.98
CA PRO A 245 -36.16 47.14 22.30
C PRO A 245 -37.23 46.77 23.33
N GLN A 246 -36.83 45.97 24.35
CA GLN A 246 -37.72 45.50 25.41
C GLN A 246 -38.51 46.64 26.05
N GLY A 247 -39.81 46.43 26.22
CA GLY A 247 -40.72 47.36 26.94
C GLY A 247 -41.92 47.83 26.15
N GLY A 248 -42.06 47.54 24.86
CA GLY A 248 -43.26 47.80 24.08
C GLY A 248 -44.30 46.69 24.25
N LYS A 249 -45.51 47.02 24.69
CA LYS A 249 -46.64 46.09 24.63
C LYS A 249 -47.11 46.04 23.18
N THR A 250 -46.70 45.05 22.44
CA THR A 250 -47.17 44.77 21.08
C THR A 250 -47.72 43.36 20.99
N ASP A 251 -48.85 43.21 20.31
CA ASP A 251 -49.41 41.88 19.99
C ASP A 251 -48.70 41.21 18.80
N THR A 252 -47.57 41.77 18.36
CA THR A 252 -46.75 41.23 17.26
C THR A 252 -45.48 40.59 17.75
N GLU A 253 -44.98 39.62 16.99
CA GLU A 253 -43.70 39.01 17.25
C GLU A 253 -42.57 39.92 16.71
N TYR A 254 -41.49 40.05 17.49
CA TYR A 254 -40.37 40.94 17.18
C TYR A 254 -39.06 40.43 17.78
N ILE A 255 -37.95 40.99 17.28
CA ILE A 255 -36.61 40.77 17.83
C ILE A 255 -36.34 41.81 18.91
N SER A 256 -36.12 41.40 20.16
CA SER A 256 -35.94 42.25 21.32
C SER A 256 -34.48 42.58 21.63
N ALA A 257 -33.56 41.71 21.23
CA ALA A 257 -32.11 41.92 21.32
C ALA A 257 -31.43 41.45 20.02
N PHE A 258 -30.46 42.22 19.59
CA PHE A 258 -29.65 41.85 18.41
C PHE A 258 -28.24 42.40 18.59
N SER A 259 -27.23 41.61 18.22
CA SER A 259 -25.82 42.02 18.24
C SER A 259 -25.07 41.43 17.07
N THR A 260 -24.23 42.25 16.45
CA THR A 260 -23.33 41.82 15.37
C THR A 260 -21.92 41.64 15.90
N ALA A 261 -21.21 40.65 15.42
CA ALA A 261 -19.82 40.35 15.75
C ALA A 261 -18.97 40.25 14.49
N GLU A 262 -17.83 40.93 14.54
CA GLU A 262 -16.77 40.78 13.53
C GLU A 262 -15.57 40.12 14.20
N VAL A 263 -15.05 39.02 13.60
CA VAL A 263 -13.96 38.25 14.13
C VAL A 263 -12.82 38.21 13.12
N LEU A 264 -11.59 38.36 13.62
CA LEU A 264 -10.41 38.23 12.79
C LEU A 264 -10.24 36.80 12.33
N CYS A 265 -10.17 36.59 11.00
CA CYS A 265 -9.98 35.30 10.37
C CYS A 265 -8.77 35.30 9.45
N THR A 266 -8.18 34.17 9.22
CA THR A 266 -7.18 34.00 8.16
C THR A 266 -7.79 34.29 6.78
N GLY A 267 -7.00 34.81 5.86
CA GLY A 267 -7.43 35.07 4.48
C GLY A 267 -6.63 34.32 3.44
N HIS A 268 -5.73 33.44 3.86
CA HIS A 268 -4.89 32.66 2.97
C HIS A 268 -4.84 31.20 3.42
N TYR A 269 -5.21 30.31 2.53
CA TYR A 269 -5.16 28.86 2.76
C TYR A 269 -4.35 28.18 1.67
N VAL A 270 -3.45 27.31 2.09
CA VAL A 270 -2.59 26.50 1.23
C VAL A 270 -2.70 25.04 1.65
N THR A 271 -2.77 24.17 0.68
CA THR A 271 -2.66 22.72 0.91
C THR A 271 -1.81 22.09 -0.20
N SER A 272 -1.27 20.92 0.06
CA SER A 272 -0.48 20.15 -0.92
C SER A 272 -0.69 18.67 -0.70
N ASP A 273 -0.45 17.88 -1.75
CA ASP A 273 -0.45 16.42 -1.64
C ASP A 273 0.68 15.82 -2.48
N PHE A 274 0.81 14.51 -2.49
CA PHE A 274 1.80 13.78 -3.25
C PHE A 274 1.14 12.69 -4.10
N ASP A 275 1.29 12.82 -5.41
CA ASP A 275 0.90 11.78 -6.37
C ASP A 275 2.14 11.04 -6.86
N PHE A 276 2.25 9.75 -6.53
CA PHE A 276 3.39 8.92 -6.94
C PHE A 276 3.45 8.70 -8.46
N THR A 277 2.32 8.81 -9.17
CA THR A 277 2.25 8.69 -10.64
C THR A 277 2.82 9.92 -11.31
N ARG A 278 2.76 11.05 -10.63
CA ARG A 278 3.29 12.36 -11.06
C ARG A 278 4.25 12.93 -10.02
N SER A 279 5.21 12.14 -9.58
CA SER A 279 6.08 12.39 -8.40
C SER A 279 6.86 13.71 -8.41
N ARG A 280 6.91 14.41 -9.54
CA ARG A 280 7.58 15.73 -9.70
C ARG A 280 6.60 16.87 -9.90
N ALA A 281 5.29 16.62 -9.93
CA ALA A 281 4.29 17.66 -10.06
C ALA A 281 4.24 18.51 -8.78
N ASP A 282 4.07 19.82 -8.94
CA ASP A 282 3.73 20.71 -7.83
C ASP A 282 2.22 20.59 -7.59
N MET A 283 1.87 19.93 -6.50
CA MET A 283 0.49 19.64 -6.13
C MET A 283 -0.10 20.69 -5.18
N ARG A 284 0.54 21.85 -5.03
CA ARG A 284 0.02 22.90 -4.15
C ARG A 284 -1.26 23.51 -4.70
N ALA A 285 -2.28 23.59 -3.84
CA ALA A 285 -3.52 24.31 -4.09
C ALA A 285 -3.63 25.49 -3.12
N ILE A 286 -3.93 26.67 -3.65
CA ILE A 286 -3.93 27.92 -2.91
C ILE A 286 -5.26 28.63 -3.14
N ASN A 287 -5.89 29.10 -2.05
CA ASN A 287 -7.04 29.99 -2.14
C ASN A 287 -6.88 31.17 -1.19
N GLN A 288 -7.18 32.37 -1.70
CA GLN A 288 -7.06 33.63 -0.98
C GLN A 288 -8.39 34.37 -1.01
N GLN A 289 -8.93 34.64 0.17
CA GLN A 289 -10.15 35.43 0.35
C GLN A 289 -9.99 36.37 1.58
N PRO A 290 -9.06 37.34 1.52
CA PRO A 290 -8.79 38.23 2.63
C PRO A 290 -10.02 39.08 2.92
N ARG A 291 -10.29 39.36 4.19
CA ARG A 291 -11.24 40.35 4.64
C ARG A 291 -10.58 41.73 4.72
N ASP A 292 -11.36 42.79 4.74
CA ASP A 292 -10.84 44.16 4.92
C ASP A 292 -10.47 44.42 6.40
N THR A 293 -9.48 43.70 6.89
CA THR A 293 -8.97 43.77 8.27
C THR A 293 -7.45 43.73 8.26
N SER A 294 -6.82 44.24 9.34
CA SER A 294 -5.37 43.99 9.55
C SER A 294 -5.11 42.49 9.71
N TRP A 295 -3.91 42.04 9.34
CA TRP A 295 -3.49 40.64 9.44
C TRP A 295 -4.32 39.66 8.57
N ASN A 296 -4.96 40.14 7.54
CA ASN A 296 -5.86 39.39 6.66
C ASN A 296 -5.12 38.41 5.70
N LEU A 297 -3.79 38.42 5.66
CA LEU A 297 -2.95 37.54 4.85
C LEU A 297 -2.25 36.45 5.65
N LEU A 298 -2.59 36.26 6.92
CA LEU A 298 -2.08 35.13 7.69
C LEU A 298 -2.45 33.82 6.98
N GLU A 299 -1.44 32.98 6.77
CA GLU A 299 -1.58 31.72 6.05
C GLU A 299 -1.89 30.57 7.00
N ARG A 300 -2.78 29.69 6.56
CA ARG A 300 -2.95 28.35 7.12
C ARG A 300 -2.53 27.32 6.09
N TYR A 301 -1.56 26.49 6.43
CA TYR A 301 -1.09 25.38 5.63
C TYR A 301 -1.52 24.06 6.24
N ASP A 302 -2.19 23.22 5.45
CA ASP A 302 -2.61 21.86 5.82
C ASP A 302 -1.98 20.83 4.86
N TRP A 303 -1.53 19.71 5.41
CA TRP A 303 -1.01 18.57 4.68
C TRP A 303 -1.39 17.26 5.39
N PRO A 304 -1.79 16.20 4.67
CA PRO A 304 -2.04 16.11 3.23
C PRO A 304 -3.36 16.78 2.83
N GLY A 305 -3.47 17.09 1.53
CA GLY A 305 -4.65 17.73 0.95
C GLY A 305 -5.78 16.78 0.57
N ASP A 306 -5.53 15.48 0.53
CA ASP A 306 -6.47 14.41 0.16
C ASP A 306 -6.98 14.48 -1.30
N TYR A 307 -6.10 14.87 -2.25
CA TYR A 307 -6.40 14.91 -3.68
C TYR A 307 -5.23 14.40 -4.53
N THR A 308 -5.55 13.93 -5.73
CA THR A 308 -4.60 13.51 -6.77
C THR A 308 -4.66 14.39 -8.02
N ASP A 309 -5.72 15.18 -8.17
CA ASP A 309 -5.89 16.13 -9.25
C ASP A 309 -5.86 17.57 -8.75
N SER A 310 -5.23 18.48 -9.54
CA SER A 310 -5.04 19.88 -9.15
C SER A 310 -6.34 20.66 -9.04
N SER A 311 -7.32 20.39 -9.90
CA SER A 311 -8.61 21.08 -9.88
C SER A 311 -9.46 20.66 -8.68
N HIS A 312 -9.36 19.39 -8.26
CA HIS A 312 -9.94 18.92 -7.00
C HIS A 312 -9.25 19.61 -5.80
N GLY A 313 -7.90 19.72 -5.84
CA GLY A 313 -7.17 20.49 -4.84
C GLY A 313 -7.61 21.94 -4.72
N GLU A 314 -7.85 22.64 -5.84
CA GLU A 314 -8.36 23.99 -5.88
C GLU A 314 -9.77 24.10 -5.27
N LEU A 315 -10.65 23.15 -5.58
CA LEU A 315 -11.99 23.08 -4.98
C LEU A 315 -11.93 22.91 -3.46
N LEU A 316 -11.11 21.97 -2.99
CA LEU A 316 -10.93 21.74 -1.54
C LEU A 316 -10.29 22.95 -0.86
N ALA A 317 -9.26 23.55 -1.46
CA ALA A 317 -8.64 24.75 -0.91
C ALA A 317 -9.65 25.92 -0.82
N ARG A 318 -10.49 26.09 -1.82
CA ARG A 318 -11.58 27.07 -1.81
C ARG A 318 -12.60 26.77 -0.70
N THR A 319 -13.05 25.55 -0.60
CA THR A 319 -14.02 25.11 0.42
C THR A 319 -13.48 25.34 1.83
N ARG A 320 -12.20 25.02 2.07
CA ARG A 320 -11.53 25.29 3.36
C ARG A 320 -11.41 26.78 3.65
N MET A 321 -11.04 27.58 2.67
CA MET A 321 -10.96 29.03 2.83
C MET A 321 -12.32 29.63 3.17
N GLU A 322 -13.38 29.21 2.49
CA GLU A 322 -14.76 29.62 2.77
C GLU A 322 -15.17 29.22 4.20
N ALA A 323 -14.81 28.00 4.67
CA ALA A 323 -15.10 27.54 6.03
C ALA A 323 -14.36 28.36 7.10
N LEU A 324 -13.09 28.70 6.85
CA LEU A 324 -12.29 29.52 7.75
C LEU A 324 -12.79 30.97 7.81
N ARG A 325 -13.35 31.46 6.71
CA ARG A 325 -13.90 32.81 6.61
C ARG A 325 -15.30 32.93 7.20
N ALA A 326 -16.14 31.89 7.10
CA ALA A 326 -17.55 31.88 7.49
C ALA A 326 -17.84 32.43 8.92
N PRO A 327 -17.04 32.16 9.96
CA PRO A 327 -17.27 32.71 11.28
C PRO A 327 -16.89 34.20 11.43
N GLY A 328 -16.31 34.83 10.43
CA GLY A 328 -15.78 36.19 10.48
C GLY A 328 -16.85 37.25 10.67
N THR A 329 -18.08 37.04 10.15
CA THR A 329 -19.21 37.95 10.35
C THR A 329 -20.40 37.12 10.82
N ARG A 330 -20.84 37.33 12.04
CA ARG A 330 -21.95 36.64 12.68
C ARG A 330 -22.81 37.63 13.43
N ALA A 331 -24.06 37.27 13.66
CA ALA A 331 -24.92 38.02 14.53
C ALA A 331 -25.75 37.08 15.40
N GLN A 332 -26.16 37.57 16.56
CA GLN A 332 -27.02 36.87 17.50
C GLN A 332 -28.23 37.72 17.81
N GLY A 333 -29.35 37.03 17.92
CA GLY A 333 -30.59 37.72 18.27
C GLY A 333 -31.42 36.96 19.30
N GLU A 334 -32.30 37.64 19.95
CA GLU A 334 -33.31 37.10 20.85
C GLU A 334 -34.64 37.79 20.61
N GLY A 335 -35.74 37.05 20.67
CA GLY A 335 -37.09 37.57 20.49
C GLY A 335 -38.17 36.57 20.83
N ASN A 336 -39.41 36.96 20.63
CA ASN A 336 -40.54 36.06 20.81
C ASN A 336 -41.01 35.45 19.47
N VAL A 337 -40.10 35.36 18.50
CA VAL A 337 -40.38 34.94 17.11
C VAL A 337 -40.54 33.43 17.03
N ARG A 338 -41.79 32.93 16.99
CA ARG A 338 -42.13 31.49 16.97
C ARG A 338 -41.84 30.83 15.64
N GLY A 339 -41.99 31.58 14.54
CA GLY A 339 -41.89 31.06 13.19
C GLY A 339 -40.48 31.04 12.62
N LEU A 340 -39.46 31.49 13.35
CA LEU A 340 -38.09 31.51 12.90
C LEU A 340 -37.44 30.12 13.12
N ALA A 341 -37.04 29.46 12.04
CA ALA A 341 -36.45 28.15 12.06
C ALA A 341 -35.06 28.16 11.42
N CYS A 342 -34.21 27.20 11.82
CA CYS A 342 -32.90 26.98 11.26
C CYS A 342 -33.00 26.73 9.75
N GLY A 343 -32.04 27.22 8.96
CA GLY A 343 -32.01 27.09 7.49
C GLY A 343 -32.94 28.01 6.72
N GLN A 344 -33.73 28.87 7.39
CA GLN A 344 -34.54 29.90 6.73
C GLN A 344 -33.79 31.24 6.62
N THR A 345 -34.25 32.11 5.73
CA THR A 345 -33.74 33.48 5.63
C THR A 345 -34.82 34.48 6.03
N PHE A 346 -34.40 35.63 6.59
CA PHE A 346 -35.25 36.77 6.89
C PHE A 346 -34.52 38.11 6.74
N VAL A 347 -35.25 39.18 6.53
CA VAL A 347 -34.70 40.54 6.50
C VAL A 347 -34.93 41.24 7.85
N LEU A 348 -33.84 41.69 8.49
CA LEU A 348 -33.90 42.50 9.70
C LEU A 348 -34.20 43.95 9.32
N THR A 349 -35.04 44.58 10.11
CA THR A 349 -35.38 46.01 9.95
C THR A 349 -35.42 46.74 11.30
N ASN A 350 -35.31 48.08 11.27
CA ASN A 350 -35.42 48.98 12.42
C ASN A 350 -34.32 48.81 13.49
N TYR A 351 -33.18 48.18 13.14
CA TYR A 351 -32.05 48.12 14.07
C TYR A 351 -31.18 49.38 13.95
N ASP A 352 -30.72 49.92 15.07
CA ASP A 352 -30.00 51.19 15.12
C ASP A 352 -28.70 51.20 14.32
N TYR A 353 -27.96 50.07 14.32
CA TYR A 353 -26.80 49.90 13.47
C TYR A 353 -27.24 49.57 12.05
N THR A 354 -27.31 50.59 11.21
CA THR A 354 -27.95 50.54 9.89
C THR A 354 -27.38 49.47 8.98
N ALA A 355 -26.05 49.20 9.06
CA ALA A 355 -25.39 48.17 8.27
C ALA A 355 -25.90 46.73 8.58
N ALA A 356 -26.45 46.52 9.75
CA ALA A 356 -27.03 45.26 10.14
C ALA A 356 -28.46 45.03 9.65
N ASN A 357 -29.13 46.07 9.07
CA ASN A 357 -30.45 45.88 8.46
C ASN A 357 -30.33 45.27 7.07
N CYS A 358 -30.07 43.97 7.03
CA CYS A 358 -29.90 43.19 5.82
C CYS A 358 -30.59 41.81 5.92
N GLU A 359 -30.45 41.01 4.88
CA GLU A 359 -30.95 39.65 4.90
C GLU A 359 -29.95 38.68 5.59
N TYR A 360 -30.50 37.84 6.46
CA TYR A 360 -29.75 36.89 7.27
C TYR A 360 -30.22 35.47 7.01
N LEU A 361 -29.27 34.55 6.99
CA LEU A 361 -29.47 33.10 7.10
C LEU A 361 -29.47 32.71 8.58
N VAL A 362 -30.51 32.02 9.01
CA VAL A 362 -30.58 31.45 10.38
C VAL A 362 -29.72 30.20 10.44
N ILE A 363 -28.60 30.26 11.15
CA ILE A 363 -27.66 29.17 11.29
C ILE A 363 -27.90 28.33 12.53
N GLY A 364 -28.61 28.87 13.52
CA GLY A 364 -29.02 28.12 14.69
C GLY A 364 -30.16 28.83 15.43
N THR A 365 -31.00 28.05 16.11
CA THR A 365 -32.08 28.54 16.97
C THR A 365 -32.11 27.78 18.27
N LYS A 366 -32.32 28.47 19.37
CA LYS A 366 -32.64 27.87 20.67
C LYS A 366 -34.02 28.36 21.08
N LEU A 367 -34.99 27.45 21.04
CA LEU A 367 -36.39 27.75 21.32
C LEU A 367 -36.77 27.29 22.72
N ASP A 368 -37.33 28.20 23.49
CA ASP A 368 -37.98 27.92 24.77
C ASP A 368 -39.45 28.33 24.65
N LEU A 369 -40.35 27.37 24.87
CA LEU A 369 -41.76 27.55 24.74
C LEU A 369 -42.46 26.95 25.97
N THR A 370 -43.15 27.74 26.75
CA THR A 370 -43.80 27.29 27.98
C THR A 370 -45.26 27.69 27.97
N GLY A 371 -46.14 26.70 28.23
CA GLY A 371 -47.56 26.92 28.43
C GLY A 371 -47.90 27.06 29.92
N THR A 372 -48.49 28.17 30.29
CA THR A 372 -49.01 28.43 31.65
C THR A 372 -50.54 28.51 31.61
N PRO A 373 -51.25 27.96 32.60
CA PRO A 373 -52.68 28.14 32.70
C PRO A 373 -53.01 29.62 32.83
N ASP A 374 -54.03 30.09 32.07
CA ASP A 374 -54.55 31.45 32.19
C ASP A 374 -55.08 31.71 33.62
N GLU A 375 -54.87 32.91 34.15
CA GLU A 375 -55.36 33.31 35.45
C GLU A 375 -56.90 33.14 35.60
N SER A 376 -57.64 33.20 34.50
CA SER A 376 -59.07 32.93 34.44
C SER A 376 -59.43 31.43 34.53
N GLY A 377 -58.46 30.53 34.37
CA GLY A 377 -58.66 29.05 34.39
C GLY A 377 -59.36 28.48 33.16
N SER A 378 -59.61 29.30 32.13
CA SER A 378 -60.33 28.90 30.92
C SER A 378 -59.45 28.67 29.68
N GLY A 379 -58.13 28.90 29.74
CA GLY A 379 -57.21 28.75 28.61
C GLY A 379 -55.74 28.57 29.06
N TYR A 380 -54.85 28.57 28.09
CA TYR A 380 -53.39 28.59 28.30
C TYR A 380 -52.79 29.82 27.60
N GLU A 381 -51.84 30.43 28.31
CA GLU A 381 -50.93 31.39 27.73
C GLU A 381 -49.60 30.72 27.43
N TYR A 382 -49.08 31.00 26.23
CA TYR A 382 -47.80 30.41 25.80
C TYR A 382 -46.74 31.53 25.67
N THR A 383 -45.70 31.43 26.49
CA THR A 383 -44.53 32.29 26.37
C THR A 383 -43.50 31.63 25.44
N CYS A 384 -42.93 32.46 24.59
CA CYS A 384 -41.89 32.04 23.65
C CYS A 384 -40.65 32.91 23.79
N SER A 385 -39.51 32.30 23.98
CA SER A 385 -38.20 32.91 23.83
C SER A 385 -37.44 32.15 22.75
N ASN A 386 -37.00 32.84 21.73
CA ASN A 386 -36.18 32.26 20.66
C ASN A 386 -34.88 33.04 20.60
N LYS A 387 -33.76 32.36 20.93
CA LYS A 387 -32.41 32.87 20.69
C LYS A 387 -31.91 32.27 19.40
N PHE A 388 -31.25 33.06 18.60
CA PHE A 388 -30.82 32.59 17.29
C PHE A 388 -29.46 33.15 16.87
N ASP A 389 -28.71 32.35 16.19
CA ASP A 389 -27.47 32.72 15.53
C ASP A 389 -27.72 32.87 14.02
N VAL A 390 -27.20 33.94 13.44
CA VAL A 390 -27.43 34.26 12.03
C VAL A 390 -26.16 34.75 11.36
N GLN A 391 -26.14 34.62 10.06
CA GLN A 391 -25.07 35.11 9.19
C GLN A 391 -25.71 35.93 8.05
N PRO A 392 -25.14 37.09 7.63
CA PRO A 392 -25.59 37.80 6.44
C PRO A 392 -25.54 36.87 5.21
N THR A 393 -26.57 36.91 4.36
CA THR A 393 -26.65 36.10 3.15
C THR A 393 -25.59 36.47 2.10
N SER A 394 -24.90 37.58 2.27
CA SER A 394 -23.76 38.01 1.47
C SER A 394 -22.48 37.19 1.75
N GLU A 395 -22.40 36.52 2.90
CA GLU A 395 -21.26 35.67 3.27
C GLU A 395 -21.60 34.21 2.98
N VAL A 396 -20.61 33.49 2.48
CA VAL A 396 -20.75 32.05 2.20
C VAL A 396 -20.73 31.29 3.52
N PHE A 397 -21.74 30.44 3.75
CA PHE A 397 -21.75 29.53 4.88
C PHE A 397 -21.06 28.18 4.50
N ARG A 398 -20.18 27.72 5.38
CA ARG A 398 -19.59 26.37 5.35
C ARG A 398 -19.46 25.85 6.76
N LEU A 399 -19.60 24.52 6.90
CA LEU A 399 -19.24 23.86 8.17
C LEU A 399 -17.73 23.90 8.38
N PRO A 400 -17.27 24.12 9.60
CA PRO A 400 -15.89 23.86 9.96
C PRO A 400 -15.61 22.35 9.89
N ARG A 401 -14.36 21.95 9.65
CA ARG A 401 -13.95 20.55 9.73
C ARG A 401 -13.69 20.18 11.20
N GLU A 402 -14.72 19.67 11.87
CA GLU A 402 -14.68 19.30 13.29
C GLU A 402 -14.67 17.78 13.48
N THR A 403 -15.30 17.05 12.57
CA THR A 403 -15.36 15.58 12.63
C THR A 403 -14.05 14.97 12.21
N SER A 404 -13.38 14.28 13.14
CA SER A 404 -12.07 13.67 12.91
C SER A 404 -12.18 12.45 12.01
N LYS A 405 -11.32 12.35 11.00
CA LYS A 405 -11.13 11.12 10.24
C LYS A 405 -10.48 10.06 11.15
N PRO A 406 -10.97 8.81 11.15
CA PRO A 406 -10.35 7.73 11.93
C PRO A 406 -8.88 7.52 11.54
N VAL A 407 -8.05 7.22 12.54
CA VAL A 407 -6.62 6.96 12.35
C VAL A 407 -6.35 5.49 12.64
N VAL A 408 -5.70 4.81 11.71
CA VAL A 408 -5.23 3.44 11.88
C VAL A 408 -3.93 3.47 12.69
N ASN A 409 -3.95 2.95 13.90
CA ASN A 409 -2.84 3.06 14.85
C ASN A 409 -1.74 2.01 14.70
N GLY A 410 -1.72 1.25 13.62
CA GLY A 410 -0.68 0.24 13.39
C GLY A 410 -0.95 -0.62 12.17
N PRO A 411 0.02 -1.46 11.79
CA PRO A 411 -0.11 -2.34 10.65
C PRO A 411 -1.19 -3.41 10.87
N GLN A 412 -1.76 -3.89 9.78
CA GLN A 412 -2.83 -4.89 9.76
C GLN A 412 -2.49 -6.00 8.77
N SER A 413 -3.07 -7.19 9.00
CA SER A 413 -3.01 -8.28 8.03
C SER A 413 -4.07 -8.11 6.95
N ALA A 414 -3.69 -8.44 5.72
CA ALA A 414 -4.62 -8.59 4.60
C ALA A 414 -4.20 -9.77 3.72
N VAL A 415 -5.10 -10.28 2.91
CA VAL A 415 -4.83 -11.36 1.96
C VAL A 415 -4.85 -10.81 0.55
N VAL A 416 -3.84 -11.12 -0.24
CA VAL A 416 -3.78 -10.70 -1.65
C VAL A 416 -4.88 -11.40 -2.45
N VAL A 417 -5.61 -10.62 -3.24
CA VAL A 417 -6.73 -11.09 -4.07
C VAL A 417 -6.54 -10.74 -5.54
N GLY A 418 -7.30 -11.38 -6.40
CA GLY A 418 -7.27 -11.14 -7.84
C GLY A 418 -8.29 -11.98 -8.59
N PRO A 419 -8.30 -11.93 -9.93
CA PRO A 419 -9.19 -12.69 -10.77
C PRO A 419 -9.09 -14.20 -10.54
N GLU A 420 -10.22 -14.89 -10.61
CA GLU A 420 -10.28 -16.34 -10.44
C GLU A 420 -9.33 -17.08 -11.39
N GLY A 421 -8.62 -18.07 -10.87
CA GLY A 421 -7.65 -18.88 -11.62
C GLY A 421 -6.30 -18.20 -11.88
N LYS A 422 -6.06 -17.00 -11.37
CA LYS A 422 -4.73 -16.36 -11.43
C LYS A 422 -3.95 -16.59 -10.14
N GLU A 423 -2.67 -16.89 -10.26
CA GLU A 423 -1.76 -16.95 -9.10
C GLU A 423 -1.09 -15.60 -8.82
N LEU A 424 -0.96 -14.75 -9.83
CA LEU A 424 -0.32 -13.44 -9.76
C LEU A 424 -1.13 -12.44 -10.57
N TRP A 425 -1.40 -11.30 -9.96
CA TRP A 425 -2.05 -10.18 -10.63
C TRP A 425 -1.52 -8.86 -10.10
N THR A 426 -1.03 -8.03 -10.99
CA THR A 426 -0.38 -6.76 -10.66
C THR A 426 -0.54 -5.76 -11.81
N ASP A 427 -0.33 -4.49 -11.51
CA ASP A 427 -0.27 -3.43 -12.52
C ASP A 427 1.17 -3.04 -12.89
N GLU A 428 1.32 -1.98 -13.66
CA GLU A 428 2.61 -1.45 -14.14
C GLU A 428 3.54 -0.95 -13.03
N PHE A 429 2.99 -0.59 -11.85
CA PHE A 429 3.76 -0.15 -10.67
C PHE A 429 4.05 -1.28 -9.68
N GLY A 430 3.71 -2.52 -10.01
CA GLY A 430 3.89 -3.65 -9.11
C GLY A 430 2.92 -3.64 -7.93
N ARG A 431 1.78 -2.92 -8.02
CA ARG A 431 0.75 -2.90 -7.01
C ARG A 431 -0.08 -4.18 -7.05
N VAL A 432 -0.67 -4.54 -5.94
CA VAL A 432 -1.59 -5.67 -5.82
C VAL A 432 -2.88 -5.23 -5.14
N LYS A 433 -3.91 -6.07 -5.22
CA LYS A 433 -5.14 -5.84 -4.50
C LYS A 433 -5.26 -6.81 -3.34
N VAL A 434 -5.92 -6.38 -2.26
CA VAL A 434 -6.00 -7.13 -1.02
C VAL A 434 -7.43 -7.16 -0.49
N ARG A 435 -7.72 -8.16 0.34
CA ARG A 435 -8.88 -8.17 1.22
C ARG A 435 -8.40 -8.01 2.64
N PHE A 436 -8.90 -6.98 3.32
CA PHE A 436 -8.61 -6.77 4.74
C PHE A 436 -9.32 -7.81 5.61
N VAL A 437 -8.72 -8.17 6.75
CA VAL A 437 -9.27 -9.20 7.64
C VAL A 437 -10.62 -8.78 8.23
N TRP A 438 -10.77 -7.46 8.46
CA TRP A 438 -12.02 -6.88 9.00
C TRP A 438 -13.11 -6.68 7.94
N ASP A 439 -12.77 -6.76 6.66
CA ASP A 439 -13.76 -6.57 5.58
C ASP A 439 -14.72 -7.76 5.51
N ARG A 440 -15.91 -7.58 6.11
CA ARG A 440 -16.98 -8.57 6.11
C ARG A 440 -17.76 -8.64 4.81
N TYR A 441 -17.61 -7.68 3.92
CA TYR A 441 -18.28 -7.60 2.62
C TYR A 441 -17.44 -8.16 1.48
N GLY A 442 -16.14 -8.27 1.67
CA GLY A 442 -15.19 -8.79 0.69
C GLY A 442 -15.47 -10.25 0.32
N ARG A 443 -15.27 -10.58 -0.96
CA ARG A 443 -15.56 -11.89 -1.56
C ARG A 443 -14.33 -12.65 -2.01
N ASN A 444 -13.13 -12.17 -1.70
CA ASN A 444 -11.84 -12.64 -2.20
C ASN A 444 -11.71 -12.50 -3.74
N VAL A 445 -12.14 -11.37 -4.26
CA VAL A 445 -12.09 -11.03 -5.69
C VAL A 445 -11.32 -9.72 -5.91
N GLU A 446 -10.98 -9.44 -7.14
CA GLU A 446 -10.22 -8.27 -7.55
C GLU A 446 -10.89 -6.92 -7.24
N THR A 447 -12.14 -6.93 -6.84
CA THR A 447 -12.90 -5.72 -6.49
C THR A 447 -12.90 -5.41 -4.99
N ASP A 448 -12.24 -6.23 -4.16
CA ASP A 448 -12.28 -6.05 -2.70
C ASP A 448 -11.47 -4.82 -2.24
N SER A 449 -10.45 -4.38 -2.99
CA SER A 449 -9.73 -3.14 -2.66
C SER A 449 -9.29 -2.35 -3.90
N CYS A 450 -8.72 -1.15 -3.64
CA CYS A 450 -7.93 -0.44 -4.63
C CYS A 450 -6.60 -1.16 -4.92
N TRP A 451 -5.84 -0.65 -5.89
CA TRP A 451 -4.45 -1.03 -6.10
C TRP A 451 -3.57 -0.51 -4.97
N VAL A 452 -2.98 -1.41 -4.19
CA VAL A 452 -2.13 -1.10 -3.04
C VAL A 452 -0.67 -1.21 -3.44
N ARG A 453 0.13 -0.18 -3.17
CA ARG A 453 1.58 -0.17 -3.42
C ARG A 453 2.28 -1.18 -2.52
N VAL A 454 3.32 -1.82 -3.06
CA VAL A 454 4.17 -2.76 -2.31
C VAL A 454 5.53 -2.13 -2.05
N SER A 455 5.91 -2.01 -0.80
CA SER A 455 7.25 -1.58 -0.41
C SER A 455 8.29 -2.62 -0.85
N GLN A 456 9.37 -2.14 -1.47
CA GLN A 456 10.50 -2.97 -1.89
C GLN A 456 11.73 -2.62 -1.04
N ALA A 457 12.58 -3.61 -0.78
CA ALA A 457 13.82 -3.39 -0.02
C ALA A 457 14.76 -2.37 -0.68
N TRP A 458 14.66 -2.22 -2.00
CA TRP A 458 15.45 -1.29 -2.80
C TRP A 458 14.67 -0.94 -4.06
N ALA A 459 14.46 0.36 -4.32
CA ALA A 459 13.72 0.84 -5.47
C ALA A 459 14.41 2.06 -6.08
N GLY A 460 14.79 1.99 -7.36
CA GLY A 460 15.41 3.06 -8.12
C GLY A 460 14.96 3.03 -9.58
N GLN A 461 15.38 4.01 -10.38
CA GLN A 461 15.03 4.11 -11.79
C GLN A 461 15.68 2.98 -12.60
N GLY A 462 14.92 1.92 -12.88
CA GLY A 462 15.39 0.78 -13.67
C GLY A 462 16.31 -0.19 -12.93
N PHE A 463 16.43 -0.07 -11.57
CA PHE A 463 17.21 -0.99 -10.74
C PHE A 463 16.57 -1.15 -9.36
N GLY A 464 16.89 -2.24 -8.69
CA GLY A 464 16.42 -2.55 -7.34
C GLY A 464 15.97 -4.00 -7.16
N GLY A 465 15.34 -4.29 -6.03
CA GLY A 465 14.69 -5.57 -5.76
C GLY A 465 13.21 -5.48 -6.07
N ILE A 466 12.62 -6.53 -6.63
CA ILE A 466 11.19 -6.60 -6.90
C ILE A 466 10.63 -7.93 -6.41
N TYR A 467 9.66 -7.87 -5.50
CA TYR A 467 8.96 -9.01 -4.94
C TYR A 467 7.46 -8.70 -4.93
N ILE A 468 6.72 -9.31 -5.84
CA ILE A 468 5.27 -9.09 -5.95
C ILE A 468 4.56 -10.20 -5.19
N PRO A 469 3.78 -9.87 -4.15
CA PRO A 469 2.99 -10.86 -3.42
C PRO A 469 1.97 -11.54 -4.34
N ARG A 470 1.81 -12.87 -4.18
CA ARG A 470 0.86 -13.66 -4.98
C ARG A 470 -0.50 -13.73 -4.32
N ILE A 471 -1.53 -13.99 -5.12
CA ILE A 471 -2.90 -14.21 -4.64
C ILE A 471 -2.92 -15.32 -3.58
N GLY A 472 -3.62 -15.06 -2.46
CA GLY A 472 -3.70 -15.93 -1.29
C GLY A 472 -2.59 -15.75 -0.27
N GLN A 473 -1.56 -14.96 -0.53
CA GLN A 473 -0.53 -14.64 0.46
C GLN A 473 -1.01 -13.59 1.45
N GLU A 474 -0.60 -13.74 2.71
CA GLU A 474 -0.83 -12.75 3.76
C GLU A 474 0.24 -11.67 3.70
N VAL A 475 -0.22 -10.41 3.73
CA VAL A 475 0.63 -9.22 3.69
C VAL A 475 0.36 -8.32 4.88
N ILE A 476 1.39 -7.60 5.30
CA ILE A 476 1.29 -6.54 6.30
C ILE A 476 0.97 -5.26 5.57
N VAL A 477 -0.15 -4.65 5.90
CA VAL A 477 -0.59 -3.36 5.36
C VAL A 477 -0.45 -2.31 6.43
N ASP A 478 0.28 -1.27 6.13
CA ASP A 478 0.37 -0.02 6.88
C ASP A 478 -0.39 1.08 6.13
N PHE A 479 -0.50 2.25 6.73
CA PHE A 479 -1.32 3.33 6.19
C PHE A 479 -0.55 4.65 6.26
N TRP A 480 -0.48 5.39 5.15
CA TRP A 480 0.17 6.69 5.12
C TRP A 480 -0.48 7.65 6.12
N ASN A 481 0.29 8.12 7.11
CA ASN A 481 -0.20 8.97 8.22
C ASN A 481 -1.36 8.35 9.02
N GLY A 482 -1.52 7.03 8.99
CA GLY A 482 -2.65 6.33 9.59
C GLY A 482 -3.98 6.53 8.85
N ASP A 483 -3.97 7.04 7.62
CA ASP A 483 -5.17 7.26 6.83
C ASP A 483 -5.70 5.95 6.25
N PRO A 484 -6.89 5.45 6.66
CA PRO A 484 -7.45 4.21 6.16
C PRO A 484 -7.66 4.17 4.65
N ASP A 485 -7.72 5.34 3.99
CA ASP A 485 -7.88 5.45 2.54
C ASP A 485 -6.56 5.31 1.77
N ARG A 486 -5.41 5.27 2.46
CA ARG A 486 -4.07 5.26 1.87
C ARG A 486 -3.22 4.05 2.31
N PRO A 487 -3.66 2.81 1.98
CA PRO A 487 -2.94 1.60 2.37
C PRO A 487 -1.61 1.44 1.62
N LEU A 488 -0.61 0.85 2.30
CA LEU A 488 0.71 0.50 1.78
C LEU A 488 1.12 -0.86 2.32
N ILE A 489 1.48 -1.81 1.45
CA ILE A 489 2.04 -3.09 1.88
C ILE A 489 3.51 -2.90 2.25
N THR A 490 3.86 -3.21 3.49
CA THR A 490 5.22 -3.07 4.04
C THR A 490 5.95 -4.39 4.23
N GLY A 491 5.24 -5.53 4.15
CA GLY A 491 5.83 -6.85 4.29
C GLY A 491 4.85 -7.98 4.01
N SER A 492 5.32 -9.22 4.25
CA SER A 492 4.52 -10.43 4.12
C SER A 492 4.72 -11.33 5.33
N LEU A 493 3.72 -12.12 5.70
CA LEU A 493 3.75 -13.05 6.81
C LEU A 493 3.51 -14.49 6.34
N TYR A 494 4.16 -15.41 7.03
CA TYR A 494 3.81 -16.83 6.92
C TYR A 494 2.66 -17.15 7.88
N ASN A 495 1.79 -18.05 7.47
CA ASN A 495 0.67 -18.51 8.28
C ASN A 495 0.47 -20.03 8.13
N ALA A 496 -0.63 -20.57 8.64
CA ALA A 496 -0.92 -22.02 8.58
C ALA A 496 -1.10 -22.54 7.13
N ALA A 497 -1.60 -21.70 6.21
CA ALA A 497 -1.80 -22.05 4.81
C ALA A 497 -0.54 -21.80 3.96
N THR A 498 0.22 -20.76 4.28
CA THR A 498 1.45 -20.35 3.58
C THR A 498 2.63 -20.47 4.52
N ARG A 499 3.15 -21.71 4.69
CA ARG A 499 4.28 -22.01 5.59
C ARG A 499 5.62 -21.57 4.99
N PRO A 500 6.65 -21.33 5.85
CA PRO A 500 8.01 -21.06 5.41
C PRO A 500 8.53 -22.12 4.44
N PRO A 501 9.50 -21.78 3.56
CA PRO A 501 10.07 -22.71 2.57
C PRO A 501 10.87 -23.85 3.19
N TYR A 502 11.34 -23.70 4.43
CA TYR A 502 12.09 -24.70 5.16
C TYR A 502 11.27 -25.20 6.36
N ASP A 503 11.37 -26.51 6.64
CA ASP A 503 10.62 -27.11 7.75
C ASP A 503 11.19 -26.65 9.10
N LEU A 504 10.43 -25.81 9.79
CA LEU A 504 10.76 -25.33 11.12
C LEU A 504 10.11 -26.17 12.20
N PRO A 505 10.72 -26.31 13.41
CA PRO A 505 11.99 -25.71 13.81
C PRO A 505 13.23 -26.50 13.40
N GLY A 506 13.12 -27.64 12.72
CA GLY A 506 14.21 -28.55 12.41
C GLY A 506 15.33 -27.91 11.58
N ASN A 507 14.98 -27.02 10.66
CA ASN A 507 15.91 -26.34 9.76
C ASN A 507 16.04 -24.84 10.09
N ALA A 508 16.05 -24.49 11.37
CA ALA A 508 16.15 -23.10 11.81
C ALA A 508 17.49 -22.42 11.45
N THR A 509 18.51 -23.22 11.10
CA THR A 509 19.83 -22.74 10.64
C THR A 509 19.83 -22.41 9.14
N GLN A 510 18.77 -22.76 8.41
CA GLN A 510 18.65 -22.46 6.98
C GLN A 510 18.05 -21.09 6.77
N SER A 511 18.65 -20.31 5.86
CA SER A 511 18.16 -19.02 5.41
C SER A 511 18.28 -18.90 3.90
N GLY A 512 17.58 -17.93 3.28
CA GLY A 512 17.71 -17.68 1.85
C GLY A 512 16.42 -17.29 1.17
N PHE A 513 16.41 -17.36 -0.15
CA PHE A 513 15.29 -17.04 -1.02
C PHE A 513 14.88 -18.26 -1.83
N MET A 514 13.58 -18.52 -1.89
CA MET A 514 13.01 -19.57 -2.71
C MET A 514 11.82 -19.01 -3.48
N SER A 515 11.90 -18.99 -4.81
CA SER A 515 10.76 -18.71 -5.68
C SER A 515 10.01 -20.01 -5.99
N ARG A 516 8.85 -19.87 -6.63
CA ARG A 516 8.09 -21.02 -7.14
C ARG A 516 7.63 -20.75 -8.57
N SER A 517 7.73 -21.75 -9.43
CA SER A 517 7.21 -21.65 -10.79
C SER A 517 5.69 -21.39 -10.75
N MET A 518 5.21 -20.56 -11.68
CA MET A 518 3.76 -20.38 -11.85
C MET A 518 3.14 -21.71 -12.29
N GLU A 519 1.99 -22.07 -11.74
CA GLU A 519 1.29 -23.32 -12.00
C GLU A 519 2.15 -24.57 -11.69
N GLY A 520 3.28 -24.41 -11.03
CA GLY A 520 4.22 -25.46 -10.67
C GLY A 520 3.95 -26.11 -9.32
N GLY A 521 4.42 -27.34 -9.15
CA GLY A 521 4.38 -28.07 -7.87
C GLY A 521 5.42 -27.59 -6.86
N LEU A 522 5.43 -28.21 -5.68
CA LEU A 522 6.37 -27.87 -4.58
C LEU A 522 7.84 -28.06 -4.95
N GLN A 523 8.13 -28.88 -5.96
CA GLN A 523 9.50 -29.19 -6.40
C GLN A 523 10.01 -28.24 -7.50
N ASN A 524 9.15 -27.36 -8.03
CA ASN A 524 9.49 -26.45 -9.12
C ASN A 524 9.84 -25.07 -8.57
N TYR A 525 11.14 -24.80 -8.34
CA TYR A 525 11.59 -23.56 -7.70
C TYR A 525 13.02 -23.17 -8.10
N ASN A 526 13.33 -21.89 -8.01
CA ASN A 526 14.69 -21.38 -7.99
C ASN A 526 15.01 -20.95 -6.55
N SER A 527 16.25 -21.18 -6.11
CA SER A 527 16.63 -20.82 -4.74
C SER A 527 18.08 -20.36 -4.59
N ILE A 528 18.28 -19.53 -3.58
CA ILE A 528 19.57 -19.23 -2.95
C ILE A 528 19.40 -19.61 -1.49
N ARG A 529 20.15 -20.61 -1.02
CA ARG A 529 20.05 -21.12 0.35
C ARG A 529 21.42 -21.09 1.03
N PHE A 530 21.40 -20.69 2.29
CA PHE A 530 22.51 -20.82 3.22
C PHE A 530 22.12 -21.84 4.29
N GLU A 531 23.04 -22.71 4.67
CA GLU A 531 22.99 -23.54 5.85
C GLU A 531 24.14 -23.11 6.75
N ASP A 532 23.81 -22.57 7.94
CA ASP A 532 24.77 -22.00 8.90
C ASP A 532 25.07 -22.95 10.08
N LYS A 533 24.67 -24.21 9.96
CA LYS A 533 24.93 -25.20 11.00
C LYS A 533 26.43 -25.55 11.07
N ALA A 534 27.08 -25.31 12.21
CA ALA A 534 28.49 -25.53 12.41
C ALA A 534 28.95 -26.94 12.01
N GLY A 535 29.92 -27.05 11.10
CA GLY A 535 30.44 -28.25 10.51
C GLY A 535 29.59 -28.88 9.40
N ALA A 536 28.53 -28.16 8.96
CA ALA A 536 27.69 -28.57 7.85
C ALA A 536 27.21 -27.31 7.02
N GLU A 537 28.07 -26.29 7.06
CA GLU A 537 27.81 -25.04 6.35
C GLU A 537 27.71 -25.29 4.83
N GLU A 538 26.67 -24.76 4.19
CA GLU A 538 26.44 -24.96 2.76
C GLU A 538 25.88 -23.70 2.11
N PHE A 539 26.35 -23.38 0.91
CA PHE A 539 25.78 -22.41 0.01
C PHE A 539 25.26 -23.07 -1.26
N THR A 540 23.96 -23.04 -1.48
CA THR A 540 23.32 -23.72 -2.62
C THR A 540 22.66 -22.68 -3.54
N LEU A 541 22.96 -22.79 -4.85
CA LEU A 541 22.25 -22.09 -5.92
C LEU A 541 21.52 -23.15 -6.76
N GLN A 542 20.21 -22.97 -6.92
CA GLN A 542 19.40 -23.87 -7.75
C GLN A 542 18.60 -23.05 -8.76
N ALA A 543 18.66 -23.45 -10.01
CA ALA A 543 17.76 -22.99 -11.06
C ALA A 543 16.83 -24.13 -11.48
N GLU A 544 15.55 -23.88 -11.58
CA GLU A 544 14.55 -24.88 -11.99
C GLU A 544 14.78 -25.36 -13.42
N ARG A 545 15.18 -24.46 -14.31
CA ARG A 545 15.38 -24.80 -15.72
C ARG A 545 16.73 -24.32 -16.24
N ASP A 546 16.90 -23.06 -16.47
CA ASP A 546 18.06 -22.48 -17.10
C ASP A 546 18.81 -21.55 -16.13
N MET A 547 20.16 -21.69 -16.09
CA MET A 547 21.01 -20.80 -15.29
C MET A 547 21.98 -20.07 -16.20
N ASN A 548 21.89 -18.75 -16.29
CA ASN A 548 22.79 -17.91 -17.07
C ASN A 548 23.66 -17.06 -16.12
N ARG A 549 24.97 -17.09 -16.33
CA ARG A 549 25.94 -16.29 -15.59
C ARG A 549 26.79 -15.48 -16.58
N LEU A 550 26.79 -14.18 -16.41
CA LEU A 550 27.55 -13.25 -17.26
C LEU A 550 28.47 -12.39 -16.40
N THR A 551 29.79 -12.50 -16.65
CA THR A 551 30.79 -11.64 -16.04
C THR A 551 31.41 -10.77 -17.15
N LYS A 552 31.24 -9.46 -17.06
CA LYS A 552 31.67 -8.53 -18.12
C LYS A 552 33.19 -8.33 -18.20
N LEU A 553 33.92 -8.59 -17.12
CA LEU A 553 35.37 -8.36 -17.09
C LEU A 553 36.11 -9.61 -16.59
N ASN A 554 36.31 -9.78 -15.31
CA ASN A 554 37.10 -10.86 -14.73
C ASN A 554 36.24 -11.73 -13.81
N GLU A 555 36.48 -13.03 -13.87
CA GLU A 555 35.92 -13.99 -12.93
C GLU A 555 37.05 -14.83 -12.36
N SER A 556 37.05 -14.99 -11.03
CA SER A 556 37.99 -15.83 -10.31
C SER A 556 37.23 -16.88 -9.49
N HIS A 557 37.65 -18.11 -9.54
CA HIS A 557 37.08 -19.22 -8.80
C HIS A 557 38.16 -19.95 -8.02
N VAL A 558 38.10 -19.97 -6.72
CA VAL A 558 39.06 -20.60 -5.81
C VAL A 558 38.32 -21.60 -4.93
N VAL A 559 38.74 -22.84 -4.94
CA VAL A 559 38.14 -23.92 -4.16
C VAL A 559 39.22 -24.53 -3.27
N GLY A 560 39.00 -24.56 -1.98
CA GLY A 560 39.98 -25.04 -0.98
C GLY A 560 40.15 -26.56 -0.94
N ALA A 561 39.17 -27.32 -1.43
CA ALA A 561 39.21 -28.79 -1.42
C ALA A 561 38.80 -29.36 -2.79
N ASP A 562 37.68 -29.99 -2.89
CA ASP A 562 37.24 -30.69 -4.10
C ASP A 562 36.36 -29.79 -4.99
N TYR A 563 36.59 -29.86 -6.29
CA TYR A 563 35.76 -29.25 -7.31
C TYR A 563 35.27 -30.26 -8.32
N THR A 564 33.95 -30.41 -8.45
CA THR A 564 33.31 -31.39 -9.33
C THR A 564 32.36 -30.70 -10.31
N ILE A 565 32.46 -31.03 -11.59
CA ILE A 565 31.50 -30.60 -12.62
C ILE A 565 30.81 -31.84 -13.19
N GLY A 566 29.49 -31.92 -13.10
CA GLY A 566 28.66 -32.94 -13.71
C GLY A 566 27.80 -32.37 -14.83
N VAL A 567 27.92 -32.85 -16.05
CA VAL A 567 27.13 -32.42 -17.20
C VAL A 567 26.50 -33.65 -17.85
N ALA A 568 25.19 -33.71 -17.87
CA ALA A 568 24.46 -34.87 -18.39
C ALA A 568 24.48 -34.97 -19.92
N ALA A 569 24.55 -33.85 -20.63
CA ALA A 569 24.50 -33.79 -22.07
C ALA A 569 25.82 -33.24 -22.66
N ALA A 570 25.87 -32.03 -23.09
CA ALA A 570 27.03 -31.45 -23.76
C ALA A 570 27.74 -30.41 -22.84
N HIS A 571 29.07 -30.46 -22.85
CA HIS A 571 29.91 -29.43 -22.21
C HIS A 571 30.79 -28.80 -23.28
N SER A 572 30.72 -27.51 -23.46
CA SER A 572 31.54 -26.72 -24.40
C SER A 572 32.30 -25.63 -23.64
N MET A 573 33.59 -25.49 -23.94
CA MET A 573 34.43 -24.44 -23.42
C MET A 573 35.19 -23.78 -24.57
N THR A 574 35.03 -22.47 -24.73
CA THR A 574 35.73 -21.66 -25.72
C THR A 574 36.62 -20.64 -25.01
N VAL A 575 37.91 -20.61 -25.34
CA VAL A 575 38.88 -19.69 -24.76
C VAL A 575 39.52 -18.91 -25.89
N GLY A 576 39.33 -17.62 -25.95
CA GLY A 576 39.79 -16.77 -27.05
C GLY A 576 41.32 -16.58 -27.13
N ALA A 577 42.02 -16.73 -26.02
CA ALA A 577 43.49 -16.55 -25.99
C ALA A 577 44.20 -17.78 -25.43
N THR A 578 44.41 -17.88 -24.14
CA THR A 578 45.21 -18.88 -23.49
C THR A 578 44.42 -19.70 -22.49
N SER A 579 44.51 -21.03 -22.55
CA SER A 579 44.05 -21.95 -21.52
C SER A 579 45.27 -22.70 -20.93
N SER A 580 45.39 -22.70 -19.60
CA SER A 580 46.46 -23.40 -18.90
C SER A 580 45.87 -24.33 -17.84
N THR A 581 46.35 -25.54 -17.75
CA THR A 581 45.98 -26.52 -16.71
C THR A 581 47.24 -27.02 -16.04
N ILE A 582 47.37 -26.85 -14.74
CA ILE A 582 48.45 -27.33 -13.90
C ILE A 582 47.88 -28.34 -12.90
N VAL A 583 48.37 -29.55 -12.88
CA VAL A 583 47.90 -30.61 -11.99
C VAL A 583 49.10 -31.13 -11.21
N GLY A 584 49.10 -30.92 -9.86
CA GLY A 584 50.19 -31.36 -9.00
C GLY A 584 50.26 -32.87 -8.76
N GLY A 585 49.19 -33.61 -9.06
CA GLY A 585 49.09 -35.03 -8.89
C GLY A 585 48.75 -35.73 -10.21
N LYS A 586 47.67 -36.50 -10.24
CA LYS A 586 47.26 -37.30 -11.38
C LYS A 586 46.26 -36.54 -12.29
N TYR A 587 46.59 -36.45 -13.57
CA TYR A 587 45.65 -36.00 -14.59
C TYR A 587 45.13 -37.20 -15.39
N SER A 588 43.85 -37.41 -15.50
CA SER A 588 43.23 -38.52 -16.20
C SER A 588 42.07 -38.08 -17.08
N VAL A 589 42.14 -38.44 -18.34
CA VAL A 589 41.04 -38.24 -19.31
C VAL A 589 40.52 -39.58 -19.75
N ARG A 590 39.24 -39.85 -19.64
CA ARG A 590 38.58 -41.08 -20.11
C ARG A 590 37.48 -40.74 -21.09
N VAL A 591 37.62 -41.13 -22.32
CA VAL A 591 36.61 -40.94 -23.37
C VAL A 591 36.10 -42.31 -23.78
N LYS A 592 34.79 -42.56 -23.66
CA LYS A 592 34.18 -43.84 -24.07
C LYS A 592 33.97 -43.95 -25.59
N GLY A 593 33.88 -42.84 -26.27
CA GLY A 593 33.68 -42.73 -27.71
C GLY A 593 34.96 -42.32 -28.42
N VAL A 594 34.93 -41.23 -29.14
CA VAL A 594 36.05 -40.74 -29.96
C VAL A 594 36.63 -39.45 -29.37
N ALA A 595 37.94 -39.36 -29.28
CA ALA A 595 38.66 -38.13 -28.92
C ALA A 595 39.38 -37.58 -30.18
N PHE A 596 39.18 -36.29 -30.45
CA PHE A 596 39.91 -35.57 -31.49
C PHE A 596 40.80 -34.51 -30.86
N TYR A 597 42.06 -34.49 -31.31
CA TYR A 597 43.00 -33.43 -30.97
C TYR A 597 43.47 -32.78 -32.27
N SER A 598 43.17 -31.52 -32.46
CA SER A 598 43.62 -30.74 -33.60
C SER A 598 44.47 -29.56 -33.10
N VAL A 599 45.70 -29.46 -33.58
CA VAL A 599 46.64 -28.42 -33.18
C VAL A 599 47.14 -27.75 -34.45
N GLY A 600 46.86 -26.44 -34.62
CA GLY A 600 47.12 -25.70 -35.87
C GLY A 600 48.64 -25.46 -36.11
N LEU A 601 49.46 -25.32 -35.08
CA LEU A 601 50.87 -25.00 -35.26
C LEU A 601 51.80 -26.10 -34.73
N ALA A 602 51.88 -26.28 -33.44
CA ALA A 602 52.81 -27.19 -32.82
C ALA A 602 52.23 -27.91 -31.60
N HIS A 603 52.51 -29.18 -31.45
CA HIS A 603 52.17 -30.00 -30.29
C HIS A 603 53.46 -30.49 -29.63
N PHE A 604 53.74 -30.03 -28.43
CA PHE A 604 54.89 -30.43 -27.65
C PHE A 604 54.49 -31.35 -26.52
N VAL A 605 55.16 -32.51 -26.40
CA VAL A 605 54.97 -33.41 -25.29
C VAL A 605 56.33 -33.66 -24.65
N SER A 606 56.46 -33.37 -23.37
CA SER A 606 57.69 -33.62 -22.58
C SER A 606 57.33 -34.53 -21.39
N ILE A 607 57.91 -35.68 -21.32
CA ILE A 607 57.65 -36.67 -20.28
C ILE A 607 58.98 -37.03 -19.58
N GLY A 608 59.06 -36.65 -18.27
CA GLY A 608 60.30 -36.93 -17.48
C GLY A 608 60.46 -38.41 -17.03
N GLY A 609 59.39 -39.18 -17.17
CA GLY A 609 59.39 -40.61 -16.80
C GLY A 609 59.17 -41.51 -18.01
N ALA A 610 58.11 -42.29 -17.98
CA ALA A 610 57.75 -43.22 -19.02
C ALA A 610 56.52 -42.80 -19.83
N GLU A 611 56.54 -43.03 -21.13
CA GLU A 611 55.36 -42.93 -21.99
C GLU A 611 54.93 -44.32 -22.44
N GLU A 612 53.67 -44.66 -22.24
CA GLU A 612 53.13 -45.96 -22.73
C GLU A 612 51.93 -45.66 -23.61
N THR A 613 51.94 -46.19 -24.83
CA THR A 613 50.80 -46.08 -25.74
C THR A 613 50.33 -47.49 -26.13
N ALA A 614 49.20 -47.92 -25.65
CA ALA A 614 48.58 -49.21 -25.98
C ALA A 614 47.37 -48.98 -26.89
N VAL A 615 47.38 -49.59 -28.09
CA VAL A 615 46.30 -49.50 -29.04
C VAL A 615 45.77 -50.89 -29.32
N GLY A 616 44.55 -51.21 -28.94
CA GLY A 616 43.93 -52.53 -29.12
C GLY A 616 43.52 -52.86 -30.58
N GLY A 617 43.46 -51.87 -31.43
CA GLY A 617 43.10 -51.96 -32.84
C GLY A 617 44.24 -51.49 -33.75
N ALA A 618 43.97 -50.62 -34.67
CA ALA A 618 44.97 -50.09 -35.58
C ALA A 618 45.54 -48.76 -35.11
N SER A 619 46.84 -48.56 -35.25
CA SER A 619 47.47 -47.24 -35.06
C SER A 619 48.04 -46.78 -36.42
N LEU A 620 47.64 -45.59 -36.89
CA LEU A 620 48.14 -44.96 -38.10
C LEU A 620 48.85 -43.68 -37.78
N LEU A 621 50.07 -43.50 -38.20
CA LEU A 621 50.80 -42.27 -38.10
C LEU A 621 51.18 -41.77 -39.49
N THR A 622 50.61 -40.68 -39.94
CA THR A 622 50.92 -40.02 -41.20
C THR A 622 51.66 -38.72 -40.94
N VAL A 623 52.84 -38.54 -41.52
CA VAL A 623 53.70 -37.39 -41.36
C VAL A 623 53.97 -36.81 -42.73
N GLY A 624 53.44 -35.63 -43.07
CA GLY A 624 53.62 -34.97 -44.36
C GLY A 624 55.06 -34.46 -44.59
N GLY A 625 55.82 -34.20 -43.54
CA GLY A 625 57.20 -33.76 -43.65
C GLY A 625 58.18 -34.83 -43.13
N ALA A 626 59.11 -34.42 -42.31
CA ALA A 626 60.12 -35.32 -41.75
C ALA A 626 59.70 -35.91 -40.39
N ARG A 627 59.98 -37.16 -40.12
CA ARG A 627 59.89 -37.77 -38.81
C ARG A 627 61.29 -38.21 -38.34
N THR A 628 61.72 -37.69 -37.20
CA THR A 628 62.99 -38.08 -36.60
C THR A 628 62.68 -38.75 -35.28
N VAL A 629 63.25 -39.89 -35.01
CA VAL A 629 63.20 -40.61 -33.76
C VAL A 629 64.64 -40.75 -33.23
N THR A 630 64.96 -40.15 -32.09
CA THR A 630 66.25 -40.23 -31.47
C THR A 630 66.06 -40.91 -30.10
N VAL A 631 66.77 -42.03 -29.92
CA VAL A 631 66.69 -42.84 -28.71
C VAL A 631 68.10 -42.99 -28.15
N GLY A 632 68.34 -42.45 -26.95
CA GLY A 632 69.62 -42.46 -26.30
C GLY A 632 70.07 -43.85 -25.79
N GLY A 633 69.11 -44.74 -25.64
CA GLY A 633 69.30 -46.13 -25.20
C GLY A 633 68.99 -47.16 -26.30
N ALA A 634 68.33 -48.25 -25.90
CA ALA A 634 67.90 -49.23 -26.83
C ALA A 634 66.53 -48.98 -27.43
N SER A 635 66.32 -49.21 -28.71
CA SER A 635 65.03 -49.19 -29.40
C SER A 635 64.74 -50.56 -29.94
N THR A 636 63.63 -51.18 -29.59
CA THR A 636 63.23 -52.56 -30.04
C THR A 636 61.87 -52.43 -30.77
N HIS A 637 61.81 -53.02 -31.93
CA HIS A 637 60.58 -53.18 -32.69
C HIS A 637 60.27 -54.68 -32.79
N ALA A 638 59.28 -55.18 -32.10
CA ALA A 638 58.81 -56.55 -32.15
C ALA A 638 57.48 -56.64 -32.88
N VAL A 639 57.37 -57.41 -33.95
CA VAL A 639 56.17 -57.54 -34.77
C VAL A 639 55.81 -59.00 -34.86
N GLY A 640 54.66 -59.44 -34.35
CA GLY A 640 54.19 -60.82 -34.38
C GLY A 640 53.75 -61.32 -35.76
N GLY A 641 53.50 -60.36 -36.69
CA GLY A 641 53.15 -60.67 -38.08
C GLY A 641 54.18 -60.11 -39.07
N ALA A 642 53.74 -59.55 -40.14
CA ALA A 642 54.59 -58.95 -41.15
C ALA A 642 55.05 -57.53 -40.81
N TYR A 643 56.36 -57.25 -40.93
CA TYR A 643 56.91 -55.90 -40.87
C TYR A 643 57.39 -55.49 -42.25
N SER A 644 56.83 -54.39 -42.75
CA SER A 644 57.22 -53.82 -44.06
C SER A 644 57.84 -52.44 -43.87
N LEU A 645 58.99 -52.20 -44.48
CA LEU A 645 59.65 -50.93 -44.50
C LEU A 645 59.87 -50.53 -45.96
N SER A 646 59.28 -49.46 -46.36
CA SER A 646 59.37 -48.98 -47.79
C SER A 646 59.85 -47.53 -47.75
N ALA A 647 60.83 -47.22 -48.61
CA ALA A 647 61.41 -45.91 -48.81
C ALA A 647 61.48 -45.58 -50.30
N GLY A 648 60.84 -44.48 -50.73
CA GLY A 648 60.76 -44.03 -52.13
C GLY A 648 62.12 -43.60 -52.75
N LYS A 649 63.08 -43.17 -51.89
CA LYS A 649 64.39 -42.71 -52.39
C LYS A 649 65.52 -43.60 -51.94
N ALA A 650 65.70 -43.82 -50.68
CA ALA A 650 66.77 -44.62 -50.12
C ALA A 650 66.37 -45.06 -48.68
N LEU A 651 66.79 -46.30 -48.37
CA LEU A 651 66.79 -46.86 -47.02
C LEU A 651 68.25 -47.11 -46.58
N SER A 652 68.62 -46.49 -45.43
CA SER A 652 69.95 -46.69 -44.88
C SER A 652 69.85 -47.17 -43.43
N ILE A 653 70.52 -48.26 -43.09
CA ILE A 653 70.65 -48.75 -41.72
C ILE A 653 72.15 -48.74 -41.41
N VAL A 654 72.55 -47.93 -40.45
CA VAL A 654 73.95 -47.77 -40.10
C VAL A 654 74.20 -48.20 -38.63
N CYS A 655 75.23 -49.00 -38.39
CA CYS A 655 75.64 -49.37 -37.06
C CYS A 655 77.19 -49.26 -36.99
N GLY A 656 77.71 -48.18 -36.42
CA GLY A 656 79.15 -47.91 -36.40
C GLY A 656 79.80 -47.91 -37.79
N LYS A 657 80.68 -48.90 -38.12
CA LYS A 657 81.33 -48.98 -39.40
C LYS A 657 80.60 -49.98 -40.36
N SER A 658 79.42 -50.43 -40.02
CA SER A 658 78.64 -51.33 -40.88
C SER A 658 77.39 -50.66 -41.35
N SER A 659 77.03 -50.89 -42.63
CA SER A 659 75.76 -50.30 -43.15
C SER A 659 75.14 -51.24 -44.21
N LEU A 660 73.79 -51.16 -44.27
CA LEU A 660 72.94 -51.65 -45.32
C LEU A 660 72.25 -50.47 -46.00
N THR A 661 72.48 -50.22 -47.25
CA THR A 661 71.89 -49.20 -48.01
C THR A 661 71.18 -49.73 -49.26
N MET A 662 69.92 -49.29 -49.49
CA MET A 662 69.14 -49.59 -50.69
C MET A 662 68.78 -48.28 -51.32
N ASN A 663 68.94 -48.14 -52.60
CA ASN A 663 68.56 -46.92 -53.32
C ASN A 663 67.38 -47.17 -54.31
N LYS A 664 66.83 -46.14 -54.85
CA LYS A 664 65.70 -46.22 -55.81
C LYS A 664 66.08 -46.89 -57.15
N ASP A 665 67.37 -46.98 -57.47
CA ASP A 665 67.89 -47.57 -58.75
C ASP A 665 68.12 -49.05 -58.63
N GLY A 666 67.68 -49.63 -57.48
CA GLY A 666 67.81 -51.11 -57.26
C GLY A 666 69.20 -51.57 -56.77
N GLU A 667 70.09 -50.62 -56.43
CA GLU A 667 71.38 -51.00 -55.84
C GLU A 667 71.16 -51.33 -54.34
N ILE A 668 71.64 -52.48 -53.89
CA ILE A 668 71.70 -52.86 -52.48
C ILE A 668 73.18 -52.95 -52.12
N LYS A 669 73.64 -52.10 -51.21
CA LYS A 669 74.99 -52.05 -50.74
C LYS A 669 75.10 -52.43 -49.26
N LEU A 670 75.89 -53.50 -49.03
CA LEU A 670 76.19 -54.03 -47.73
C LEU A 670 77.65 -53.83 -47.44
N ILE A 671 77.96 -53.00 -46.43
CA ILE A 671 79.33 -52.72 -46.04
C ILE A 671 79.51 -53.12 -44.54
N GLY A 672 80.62 -53.79 -44.26
CA GLY A 672 80.99 -54.20 -42.89
C GLY A 672 82.39 -54.82 -42.90
N LYS A 673 83.08 -54.73 -41.77
CA LYS A 673 84.42 -55.39 -41.59
C LYS A 673 84.34 -56.89 -41.90
N SER A 674 83.28 -57.55 -41.61
CA SER A 674 82.96 -58.96 -41.89
C SER A 674 81.46 -59.02 -42.16
N ILE A 675 81.12 -59.64 -43.35
CA ILE A 675 79.74 -59.85 -43.73
C ILE A 675 79.55 -61.35 -43.77
N ARG A 676 78.65 -61.89 -42.95
CA ARG A 676 78.34 -63.32 -42.99
C ARG A 676 76.91 -63.55 -43.46
N ILE A 677 76.77 -64.20 -44.53
CA ILE A 677 75.52 -64.61 -45.09
C ILE A 677 75.42 -66.14 -44.93
N GLN A 678 74.44 -66.58 -44.15
CA GLN A 678 74.31 -68.00 -43.88
C GLN A 678 72.84 -68.42 -44.11
N GLY A 679 72.61 -69.45 -44.77
CA GLY A 679 71.31 -70.07 -44.99
C GLY A 679 71.37 -71.53 -44.52
N ASP A 680 70.35 -71.99 -43.80
CA ASP A 680 70.26 -73.33 -43.22
C ASP A 680 70.20 -74.45 -44.31
N THR A 681 69.60 -74.12 -45.43
CA THR A 681 69.43 -75.07 -46.54
C THR A 681 70.17 -74.67 -47.80
N ARG A 682 70.15 -73.33 -48.13
CA ARG A 682 70.82 -72.90 -49.37
C ARG A 682 71.01 -71.39 -49.35
N VAL A 683 72.16 -70.88 -49.81
CA VAL A 683 72.38 -69.47 -50.17
C VAL A 683 72.56 -69.44 -51.68
N VAL A 684 71.72 -68.65 -52.39
CA VAL A 684 71.88 -68.49 -53.85
C VAL A 684 72.29 -67.05 -54.11
N VAL A 685 73.36 -66.79 -54.77
CA VAL A 685 73.83 -65.52 -55.24
C VAL A 685 73.90 -65.63 -56.76
N GLN A 686 73.10 -64.74 -57.42
CA GLN A 686 73.07 -64.77 -58.92
C GLN A 686 73.27 -63.29 -59.38
N GLY A 687 74.07 -63.09 -60.32
CA GLY A 687 74.36 -61.84 -60.98
C GLY A 687 75.14 -61.99 -62.25
N THR A 688 74.99 -61.05 -63.19
CA THR A 688 75.75 -61.06 -64.41
C THR A 688 76.42 -59.70 -64.62
N PRO A 689 77.69 -59.48 -64.26
CA PRO A 689 78.62 -60.42 -63.67
C PRO A 689 78.49 -60.72 -62.18
N LEU A 690 78.91 -61.82 -61.64
CA LEU A 690 79.08 -62.07 -60.19
C LEU A 690 80.60 -61.92 -59.88
N ASP A 691 80.99 -60.87 -59.21
CA ASP A 691 82.33 -60.54 -58.82
C ASP A 691 82.61 -60.86 -57.34
N LEU A 692 83.44 -61.93 -57.11
CA LEU A 692 83.84 -62.31 -55.74
C LEU A 692 85.31 -62.03 -55.60
N ASN A 693 85.69 -61.07 -54.75
CA ASN A 693 87.04 -60.58 -54.48
C ASN A 693 87.77 -60.10 -55.77
N PRO A 694 87.37 -59.04 -56.44
CA PRO A 694 88.14 -58.41 -57.47
C PRO A 694 89.48 -57.95 -56.88
N GLY A 695 90.53 -58.51 -57.34
CA GLY A 695 91.94 -58.22 -56.92
C GLY A 695 92.27 -56.78 -56.98
N ASP A 696 93.07 -56.31 -56.05
CA ASP A 696 93.58 -54.99 -55.81
C ASP A 696 93.59 -54.01 -56.98
N LYS A 697 92.60 -53.27 -57.19
CA LYS A 697 92.64 -51.95 -57.78
C LYS A 697 91.59 -51.03 -57.11
N GLU A 698 92.17 -50.17 -56.27
CA GLU A 698 91.57 -48.97 -55.77
C GLU A 698 90.20 -49.04 -55.17
N CYS A 699 90.18 -49.53 -53.94
CA CYS A 699 89.15 -49.13 -53.02
C CYS A 699 89.63 -47.81 -52.27
N GLY A 700 89.84 -46.82 -53.02
CA GLY A 700 90.15 -45.51 -52.48
C GLY A 700 89.05 -44.53 -52.77
N SER A 701 87.99 -44.58 -52.00
CA SER A 701 87.16 -43.42 -51.71
C SER A 701 86.28 -43.76 -50.55
N SER A 702 86.65 -43.27 -49.42
CA SER A 702 85.77 -43.18 -48.27
C SER A 702 84.64 -42.28 -48.69
N VAL A 703 83.49 -42.86 -49.11
CA VAL A 703 82.27 -42.04 -49.28
C VAL A 703 81.83 -41.70 -47.89
N THR A 704 82.26 -40.53 -47.47
CA THR A 704 81.58 -39.86 -46.36
C THR A 704 80.16 -39.57 -46.87
N VAL A 705 79.20 -40.41 -46.47
CA VAL A 705 77.82 -40.05 -46.69
C VAL A 705 77.54 -38.83 -45.76
N PRO A 706 77.26 -37.72 -46.31
CA PRO A 706 76.84 -36.58 -45.43
C PRO A 706 75.53 -36.98 -44.80
N VAL A 707 75.51 -37.04 -43.52
CA VAL A 707 74.25 -37.05 -42.79
C VAL A 707 73.60 -35.74 -43.16
N PRO A 708 72.42 -35.72 -43.79
CA PRO A 708 71.77 -34.49 -44.02
C PRO A 708 71.37 -33.89 -42.66
N VAL A 709 72.02 -32.81 -42.28
CA VAL A 709 71.53 -31.96 -41.23
C VAL A 709 70.32 -31.23 -41.88
N VAL A 710 69.17 -31.73 -41.58
CA VAL A 710 67.92 -31.06 -42.01
C VAL A 710 67.79 -29.74 -41.20
N VAL A 711 68.24 -28.68 -41.82
CA VAL A 711 67.83 -27.32 -41.40
C VAL A 711 66.40 -27.19 -41.85
N LEU A 712 65.52 -27.11 -40.90
CA LEU A 712 64.09 -26.81 -41.16
C LEU A 712 64.00 -25.33 -41.57
N ASP A 713 64.13 -25.03 -42.84
CA ASP A 713 63.62 -23.82 -43.40
C ASP A 713 62.10 -23.97 -43.46
N ALA A 714 61.38 -22.89 -43.15
CA ALA A 714 59.94 -22.78 -43.00
C ALA A 714 59.22 -23.50 -44.14
N LEU A 715 58.53 -24.58 -43.82
CA LEU A 715 57.73 -25.34 -44.77
C LEU A 715 56.37 -24.65 -44.91
N ASP A 716 56.04 -24.26 -46.13
CA ASP A 716 54.66 -24.03 -46.55
C ASP A 716 53.87 -25.32 -46.30
N VAL A 717 53.11 -25.32 -45.23
CA VAL A 717 52.18 -26.42 -44.91
C VAL A 717 50.98 -26.31 -45.81
N PRO A 718 50.66 -27.30 -46.67
CA PRO A 718 49.37 -27.20 -47.36
C PRO A 718 48.22 -27.25 -46.33
N VAL A 719 47.37 -26.26 -46.38
CA VAL A 719 46.12 -26.17 -45.60
C VAL A 719 45.28 -27.37 -45.97
N ILE A 720 45.11 -28.32 -45.05
CA ILE A 720 44.10 -29.36 -45.15
C ILE A 720 42.76 -28.69 -44.92
N PRO A 721 41.78 -28.75 -45.85
CA PRO A 721 40.47 -28.17 -45.62
C PRO A 721 39.82 -28.85 -44.41
N PRO A 722 39.13 -28.07 -43.51
CA PRO A 722 38.41 -28.67 -42.42
C PRO A 722 37.31 -29.61 -42.96
N PRO A 723 36.95 -30.67 -42.19
CA PRO A 723 35.83 -31.51 -42.58
C PRO A 723 34.55 -30.68 -42.63
N PRO A 724 33.61 -31.01 -43.55
CA PRO A 724 32.36 -30.29 -43.62
C PRO A 724 31.61 -30.39 -42.31
N SER A 725 31.32 -29.23 -41.70
CA SER A 725 30.46 -29.15 -40.56
C SER A 725 29.00 -29.15 -41.02
N ASP A 726 28.37 -30.29 -40.99
CA ASP A 726 26.91 -30.40 -41.05
C ASP A 726 26.39 -30.29 -39.60
N GLU A 727 26.07 -29.06 -39.20
CA GLU A 727 24.97 -28.63 -38.34
C GLU A 727 25.29 -27.24 -37.80
N PRO A 728 24.31 -26.27 -37.89
CA PRO A 728 24.55 -24.93 -37.38
C PRO A 728 24.50 -24.96 -35.84
N LEU A 729 25.54 -24.43 -35.24
CA LEU A 729 25.50 -24.03 -33.80
C LEU A 729 24.37 -23.04 -33.60
N PRO A 730 23.65 -23.09 -32.45
CA PRO A 730 22.61 -22.15 -32.13
C PRO A 730 23.20 -20.73 -32.08
N THR A 731 22.62 -19.88 -32.89
CA THR A 731 22.99 -18.48 -33.02
C THR A 731 22.75 -17.77 -31.68
N ILE A 732 23.82 -17.42 -30.99
CA ILE A 732 23.75 -16.43 -29.92
C ILE A 732 23.48 -15.10 -30.63
N CYS A 733 22.38 -14.42 -30.29
CA CYS A 733 22.07 -13.10 -30.81
C CYS A 733 23.28 -12.18 -30.75
N PRO A 734 23.67 -11.57 -31.86
CA PRO A 734 24.74 -10.60 -31.82
C PRO A 734 24.27 -9.35 -31.08
N LEU A 735 25.02 -8.95 -30.06
CA LEU A 735 24.98 -7.59 -29.56
C LEU A 735 25.28 -6.65 -30.73
N PRO A 736 24.66 -5.47 -30.82
CA PRO A 736 24.93 -4.52 -31.88
C PRO A 736 26.42 -4.16 -31.83
N THR A 737 27.09 -4.40 -32.96
CA THR A 737 28.46 -3.97 -33.23
C THR A 737 28.48 -2.44 -33.23
N GLU A 738 29.07 -1.85 -32.19
CA GLU A 738 29.58 -0.49 -32.30
C GLU A 738 30.71 -0.53 -33.35
N GLU A 739 30.67 0.38 -34.30
CA GLU A 739 31.74 0.60 -35.28
C GLU A 739 33.07 0.80 -34.51
N PRO A 740 34.17 0.15 -34.96
CA PRO A 740 35.46 0.39 -34.31
C PRO A 740 35.90 1.84 -34.59
N LEU A 741 36.05 2.58 -33.52
CA LEU A 741 36.78 3.85 -33.57
C LEU A 741 38.17 3.59 -34.16
N PRO A 742 38.71 4.49 -35.01
CA PRO A 742 40.03 4.34 -35.56
C PRO A 742 41.06 4.22 -34.42
N SER A 743 41.93 3.20 -34.56
CA SER A 743 43.01 2.94 -33.62
C SER A 743 43.91 4.19 -33.53
N GLU A 744 43.92 4.84 -32.40
CA GLU A 744 44.99 5.81 -32.09
C GLU A 744 46.29 5.00 -31.96
N GLU A 745 47.33 5.43 -32.68
CA GLU A 745 48.68 4.88 -32.52
C GLU A 745 49.10 5.00 -31.03
N PRO A 746 49.69 3.97 -30.45
CA PRO A 746 50.17 4.06 -29.08
C PRO A 746 51.21 5.19 -29.01
N PRO A 747 51.14 6.05 -27.99
CA PRO A 747 52.18 7.05 -27.78
C PRO A 747 53.54 6.37 -27.63
N PRO A 748 54.62 6.98 -28.12
CA PRO A 748 55.94 6.43 -27.97
C PRO A 748 56.24 6.22 -26.47
N SER A 749 56.80 5.03 -26.17
CA SER A 749 57.19 4.67 -24.82
C SER A 749 58.16 5.73 -24.28
N GLU A 750 57.73 6.47 -23.27
CA GLU A 750 58.64 7.34 -22.51
C GLU A 750 59.64 6.42 -21.83
N GLU A 751 60.92 6.72 -22.01
CA GLU A 751 62.02 6.11 -21.27
C GLU A 751 61.74 6.26 -19.76
N PRO A 752 61.96 5.23 -18.94
CA PRO A 752 61.76 5.31 -17.52
C PRO A 752 62.68 6.39 -16.94
N LEU A 753 62.11 7.41 -16.36
CA LEU A 753 62.82 8.39 -15.54
C LEU A 753 63.62 7.62 -14.48
N PRO A 754 64.86 7.99 -14.17
CA PRO A 754 65.64 7.37 -13.15
C PRO A 754 64.87 7.46 -11.82
N SER A 755 64.81 6.32 -11.13
CA SER A 755 64.15 6.21 -9.82
C SER A 755 64.79 7.26 -8.89
N GLU A 756 64.00 8.21 -8.44
CA GLU A 756 64.35 9.06 -7.32
C GLU A 756 64.55 8.13 -6.10
N GLU A 757 65.67 8.29 -5.43
CA GLU A 757 65.90 7.63 -4.15
C GLU A 757 64.75 8.00 -3.21
N PRO A 758 64.20 7.05 -2.46
CA PRO A 758 63.13 7.33 -1.49
C PRO A 758 63.68 8.32 -0.48
N LEU A 759 63.02 9.47 -0.35
CA LEU A 759 63.25 10.38 0.77
C LEU A 759 63.17 9.57 2.06
N PRO A 760 64.01 9.79 3.03
CA PRO A 760 63.92 9.11 4.31
C PRO A 760 62.55 9.35 4.89
N SER A 761 61.89 8.26 5.24
CA SER A 761 60.59 8.27 5.90
C SER A 761 60.70 9.20 7.10
N GLU A 762 59.92 10.30 7.14
CA GLU A 762 59.65 11.02 8.38
C GLU A 762 59.12 9.98 9.39
N GLU A 763 59.77 9.89 10.53
CA GLU A 763 59.27 9.12 11.66
C GLU A 763 57.85 9.62 11.94
N PRO A 764 56.84 8.73 12.05
CA PRO A 764 55.52 9.14 12.43
C PRO A 764 55.60 9.86 13.76
N ALA A 765 55.03 11.06 13.83
CA ALA A 765 54.90 11.79 15.08
C ALA A 765 54.34 10.81 16.14
N PRO A 766 54.85 10.84 17.37
CA PRO A 766 54.34 9.94 18.40
C PRO A 766 52.81 10.12 18.48
N SER A 767 52.08 9.02 18.31
CA SER A 767 50.64 9.01 18.47
C SER A 767 50.35 9.59 19.85
N GLU A 768 49.58 10.68 19.92
CA GLU A 768 49.00 11.12 21.18
C GLU A 768 48.25 9.91 21.76
N GLU A 769 48.62 9.49 22.95
CA GLU A 769 47.89 8.48 23.68
C GLU A 769 46.44 8.95 23.78
N PRO A 770 45.46 8.10 23.45
CA PRO A 770 44.06 8.44 23.68
C PRO A 770 43.93 8.80 25.16
N PRO A 771 43.10 9.81 25.51
CA PRO A 771 42.89 10.14 26.91
C PRO A 771 42.39 8.84 27.63
N PRO A 772 42.82 8.59 28.84
CA PRO A 772 42.41 7.42 29.58
C PRO A 772 40.90 7.37 29.57
N SER A 773 40.33 6.25 29.09
CA SER A 773 38.89 5.98 29.17
C SER A 773 38.50 6.19 30.62
N GLU A 774 37.59 7.14 30.84
CA GLU A 774 36.95 7.26 32.15
C GLU A 774 36.33 5.88 32.45
N GLU A 775 36.74 5.30 33.55
CA GLU A 775 36.12 4.09 34.04
C GLU A 775 34.63 4.38 34.19
N PRO A 776 33.74 3.50 33.68
CA PRO A 776 32.32 3.67 33.95
C PRO A 776 32.11 3.74 35.47
N PRO A 777 31.24 4.63 35.98
CA PRO A 777 30.97 4.69 37.40
C PRO A 777 30.58 3.29 37.87
N PRO A 778 31.01 2.87 39.08
CA PRO A 778 30.64 1.56 39.59
C PRO A 778 29.13 1.44 39.56
N SER A 779 28.64 0.35 38.92
CA SER A 779 27.22 0.02 38.91
C SER A 779 26.75 0.02 40.37
N GLU A 780 25.81 0.91 40.69
CA GLU A 780 25.14 0.85 41.97
C GLU A 780 24.51 -0.53 42.08
N GLU A 781 24.81 -1.26 43.12
CA GLU A 781 24.16 -2.53 43.43
C GLU A 781 22.65 -2.23 43.55
N PRO A 782 21.77 -3.02 42.91
CA PRO A 782 20.34 -2.83 43.09
C PRO A 782 20.03 -2.94 44.61
N PRO A 783 19.14 -2.08 45.13
CA PRO A 783 18.75 -2.18 46.53
C PRO A 783 18.21 -3.59 46.78
N PRO A 784 18.44 -4.16 47.96
CA PRO A 784 17.96 -5.49 48.32
C PRO A 784 16.45 -5.50 48.11
N SER A 785 15.95 -6.48 47.36
CA SER A 785 14.53 -6.70 47.13
C SER A 785 13.86 -6.84 48.50
N GLU A 786 12.94 -5.93 48.79
CA GLU A 786 12.06 -6.09 49.95
C GLU A 786 11.23 -7.35 49.72
N GLU A 787 11.20 -8.22 50.72
CA GLU A 787 10.36 -9.41 50.72
C GLU A 787 8.91 -8.96 50.49
N PRO A 788 8.16 -9.57 49.56
CA PRO A 788 6.76 -9.22 49.37
C PRO A 788 5.98 -9.51 50.63
N ALA A 789 5.20 -8.53 51.08
CA ALA A 789 4.26 -8.72 52.18
C ALA A 789 3.34 -9.90 51.84
N PRO A 790 2.95 -10.73 52.82
CA PRO A 790 2.10 -11.87 52.60
C PRO A 790 0.79 -11.40 51.97
N SER A 791 0.50 -11.96 50.80
CA SER A 791 -0.73 -11.70 50.05
C SER A 791 -1.94 -12.11 50.87
N GLU A 792 -2.89 -11.22 51.07
CA GLU A 792 -4.21 -11.57 51.58
C GLU A 792 -4.87 -12.52 50.56
N GLU A 793 -5.41 -13.64 51.05
CA GLU A 793 -6.13 -14.61 50.24
C GLU A 793 -7.30 -13.89 49.52
N PRO A 794 -7.48 -14.08 48.21
CA PRO A 794 -8.64 -13.53 47.51
C PRO A 794 -9.89 -14.23 48.06
N PRO A 795 -11.04 -13.51 48.13
CA PRO A 795 -12.31 -14.12 48.51
C PRO A 795 -12.61 -15.26 47.52
N PRO A 796 -13.22 -16.35 47.98
CA PRO A 796 -13.55 -17.48 47.15
C PRO A 796 -14.38 -16.99 45.93
N SER A 797 -13.97 -17.32 44.73
CA SER A 797 -14.70 -17.05 43.50
C SER A 797 -16.04 -17.76 43.58
N GLU A 798 -17.13 -17.01 43.40
CA GLU A 798 -18.46 -17.62 43.24
C GLU A 798 -18.39 -18.51 41.99
N GLU A 799 -18.81 -19.75 42.13
CA GLU A 799 -18.95 -20.72 41.04
C GLU A 799 -19.84 -20.07 39.93
N PRO A 800 -19.45 -20.11 38.66
CA PRO A 800 -20.35 -19.70 37.63
C PRO A 800 -21.61 -20.58 37.64
N PRO A 801 -22.80 -20.03 37.42
CA PRO A 801 -24.01 -20.81 37.37
C PRO A 801 -23.87 -21.91 36.32
N PRO A 802 -24.42 -23.10 36.54
CA PRO A 802 -24.36 -24.18 35.56
C PRO A 802 -24.90 -23.68 34.20
N SER A 803 -24.13 -23.89 33.15
CA SER A 803 -24.55 -23.58 31.78
C SER A 803 -25.86 -24.31 31.48
N GLU A 804 -26.91 -23.56 31.19
CA GLU A 804 -28.16 -24.16 30.70
C GLU A 804 -27.84 -24.89 29.40
N GLU A 805 -28.28 -26.16 29.31
CA GLU A 805 -28.20 -26.93 28.07
C GLU A 805 -28.91 -26.14 26.97
N PRO A 806 -28.34 -26.03 25.75
CA PRO A 806 -29.05 -25.41 24.65
C PRO A 806 -30.34 -26.19 24.40
N PRO A 807 -31.48 -25.50 24.15
CA PRO A 807 -32.72 -26.18 23.82
C PRO A 807 -32.50 -27.06 22.59
N PRO A 808 -33.15 -28.22 22.54
CA PRO A 808 -33.07 -29.10 21.38
C PRO A 808 -33.45 -28.33 20.12
N SER A 809 -32.61 -28.41 19.08
CA SER A 809 -32.86 -27.77 17.79
C SER A 809 -34.24 -28.23 17.28
N GLU A 810 -35.16 -27.30 17.08
CA GLU A 810 -36.43 -27.57 16.40
C GLU A 810 -36.10 -28.04 14.98
N GLU A 811 -36.69 -29.17 14.59
CA GLU A 811 -36.65 -29.65 13.21
C GLU A 811 -37.18 -28.55 12.29
N PRO A 812 -36.52 -28.28 11.16
CA PRO A 812 -37.02 -27.28 10.20
C PRO A 812 -38.41 -27.77 9.69
N ALA A 813 -39.36 -26.85 9.71
CA ALA A 813 -40.70 -27.08 9.16
C ALA A 813 -40.57 -27.57 7.71
N PRO A 814 -41.43 -28.51 7.26
CA PRO A 814 -41.38 -28.98 5.89
C PRO A 814 -41.62 -27.82 4.93
N SER A 815 -40.70 -27.66 3.98
CA SER A 815 -40.80 -26.67 2.90
C SER A 815 -42.02 -27.04 2.02
N GLU A 816 -42.84 -26.03 1.72
CA GLU A 816 -43.94 -26.17 0.76
C GLU A 816 -43.37 -26.60 -0.61
N GLU A 817 -44.03 -27.60 -1.22
CA GLU A 817 -43.65 -28.12 -2.52
C GLU A 817 -43.75 -27.01 -3.61
N PRO A 818 -42.73 -26.84 -4.43
CA PRO A 818 -42.86 -26.05 -5.64
C PRO A 818 -43.70 -26.80 -6.69
N ALA A 819 -44.51 -26.09 -7.43
CA ALA A 819 -45.36 -26.58 -8.52
C ALA A 819 -44.53 -27.42 -9.52
N PRO A 820 -45.12 -28.46 -10.15
CA PRO A 820 -44.41 -29.41 -11.00
C PRO A 820 -43.87 -28.71 -12.25
N SER A 821 -42.56 -28.69 -12.37
CA SER A 821 -41.84 -28.40 -13.61
C SER A 821 -41.62 -29.70 -14.37
N GLU A 822 -41.74 -29.65 -15.70
CA GLU A 822 -41.60 -30.75 -16.63
C GLU A 822 -40.33 -31.59 -16.41
N GLU A 823 -40.45 -32.92 -16.52
CA GLU A 823 -39.43 -33.93 -16.24
C GLU A 823 -38.16 -33.75 -17.10
N PRO A 824 -36.98 -33.69 -16.49
CA PRO A 824 -35.76 -34.11 -17.15
C PRO A 824 -35.51 -35.60 -16.90
N ALA A 825 -34.94 -36.29 -17.89
CA ALA A 825 -34.60 -37.69 -17.93
C ALA A 825 -33.83 -38.17 -16.66
N PRO A 826 -33.99 -39.45 -16.25
CA PRO A 826 -33.44 -39.97 -15.01
C PRO A 826 -31.93 -39.94 -15.01
N SER A 827 -31.33 -39.15 -14.08
CA SER A 827 -29.94 -39.23 -13.69
C SER A 827 -29.77 -40.38 -12.70
N GLU A 828 -28.71 -41.17 -12.87
CA GLU A 828 -28.34 -42.27 -11.99
C GLU A 828 -28.17 -41.78 -10.53
N GLU A 829 -28.73 -42.53 -9.59
CA GLU A 829 -28.66 -42.25 -8.14
C GLU A 829 -27.22 -42.27 -7.67
N PRO A 830 -26.76 -41.26 -6.89
CA PRO A 830 -25.52 -41.36 -6.15
C PRO A 830 -25.63 -42.38 -5.04
N PRO A 831 -24.55 -43.12 -4.70
CA PRO A 831 -24.57 -44.11 -3.62
C PRO A 831 -24.93 -43.42 -2.28
N PRO A 832 -25.57 -44.14 -1.35
CA PRO A 832 -25.95 -43.60 -0.06
C PRO A 832 -24.72 -43.15 0.70
N SER A 833 -24.73 -41.91 1.20
CA SER A 833 -23.70 -41.35 2.08
C SER A 833 -23.67 -42.16 3.38
N GLU A 834 -22.53 -42.71 3.73
CA GLU A 834 -22.32 -43.34 5.03
C GLU A 834 -22.52 -42.30 6.13
N GLU A 835 -23.28 -42.67 7.16
CA GLU A 835 -23.47 -41.84 8.36
C GLU A 835 -22.10 -41.57 8.99
N PRO A 836 -21.81 -40.33 9.44
CA PRO A 836 -20.61 -40.08 10.17
C PRO A 836 -20.61 -40.88 11.49
N PRO A 837 -19.46 -41.45 11.91
CA PRO A 837 -19.39 -42.16 13.17
C PRO A 837 -19.76 -41.21 14.32
N PRO A 838 -20.38 -41.72 15.41
CA PRO A 838 -20.74 -40.93 16.55
C PRO A 838 -19.48 -40.22 17.08
N SER A 839 -19.56 -38.92 17.31
CA SER A 839 -18.48 -38.10 17.87
C SER A 839 -18.14 -38.71 19.24
N GLU A 840 -16.86 -39.11 19.40
CA GLU A 840 -16.33 -39.49 20.71
C GLU A 840 -16.44 -38.25 21.61
N GLU A 841 -16.93 -38.45 22.82
CA GLU A 841 -16.96 -37.40 23.86
C GLU A 841 -15.51 -36.90 24.06
N PRO A 842 -15.28 -35.60 24.10
CA PRO A 842 -13.96 -35.09 24.42
C PRO A 842 -13.52 -35.59 25.79
N PRO A 843 -12.26 -35.99 25.97
CA PRO A 843 -11.76 -36.36 27.29
C PRO A 843 -11.99 -35.20 28.26
N PRO A 844 -12.23 -35.49 29.54
CA PRO A 844 -12.44 -34.46 30.55
C PRO A 844 -11.24 -33.52 30.50
N SER A 845 -11.49 -32.23 30.39
CA SER A 845 -10.46 -31.20 30.39
C SER A 845 -9.64 -31.35 31.68
N GLU A 846 -8.34 -31.57 31.55
CA GLU A 846 -7.43 -31.41 32.66
C GLU A 846 -7.62 -29.98 33.20
N GLU A 847 -7.79 -29.88 34.53
CA GLU A 847 -7.89 -28.58 35.21
C GLU A 847 -6.66 -27.72 34.76
N PRO A 848 -6.87 -26.51 34.31
CA PRO A 848 -5.74 -25.64 34.00
C PRO A 848 -4.94 -25.44 35.28
N ALA A 849 -3.63 -25.62 35.18
CA ALA A 849 -2.71 -25.25 36.25
C ALA A 849 -3.06 -23.82 36.69
N PRO A 850 -3.02 -23.53 38.03
CA PRO A 850 -3.37 -22.21 38.49
C PRO A 850 -2.53 -21.16 37.73
N SER A 851 -3.21 -20.25 37.07
CA SER A 851 -2.60 -19.12 36.38
C SER A 851 -1.82 -18.34 37.43
N GLU A 852 -0.53 -18.14 37.22
CA GLU A 852 0.24 -17.17 38.00
C GLU A 852 -0.49 -15.83 37.86
N GLU A 853 -0.89 -15.26 39.01
CA GLU A 853 -1.52 -13.95 39.06
C GLU A 853 -0.62 -12.92 38.35
N PRO A 854 -1.15 -12.04 37.49
CA PRO A 854 -0.38 -10.91 37.01
C PRO A 854 0.00 -10.06 38.24
N ALA A 855 1.28 -9.77 38.38
CA ALA A 855 1.78 -8.84 39.39
C ALA A 855 0.91 -7.56 39.34
N PRO A 856 0.52 -7.02 40.52
CA PRO A 856 -0.22 -5.78 40.60
C PRO A 856 0.55 -4.71 39.81
N SER A 857 -0.13 -4.02 38.91
CA SER A 857 0.40 -2.88 38.20
C SER A 857 0.86 -1.87 39.24
N GLU A 858 2.16 -1.64 39.32
CA GLU A 858 2.69 -0.56 40.14
C GLU A 858 2.04 0.73 39.62
N GLU A 859 1.44 1.49 40.55
CA GLU A 859 1.04 2.87 40.24
C GLU A 859 2.29 3.61 39.75
N PRO A 860 2.20 4.37 38.68
CA PRO A 860 3.33 5.15 38.22
C PRO A 860 3.76 6.08 39.35
N PRO A 861 5.07 6.21 39.65
CA PRO A 861 5.55 7.12 40.65
C PRO A 861 4.99 8.53 40.35
N PRO A 862 4.66 9.32 41.39
CA PRO A 862 4.19 10.68 41.15
C PRO A 862 5.20 11.40 40.26
N SER A 863 4.72 12.03 39.23
CA SER A 863 5.54 12.80 38.29
C SER A 863 6.36 13.80 39.09
N GLU A 864 7.67 13.64 39.08
CA GLU A 864 8.55 14.67 39.60
C GLU A 864 8.32 15.93 38.75
N GLU A 865 8.09 17.02 39.42
CA GLU A 865 8.00 18.33 38.75
C GLU A 865 9.29 18.51 37.91
N PRO A 866 9.20 18.93 36.66
CA PRO A 866 10.38 19.16 35.86
C PRO A 866 11.27 20.19 36.59
N PRO A 867 12.59 19.99 36.61
CA PRO A 867 13.51 20.98 37.19
C PRO A 867 13.27 22.33 36.53
N PRO A 868 13.39 23.44 37.25
CA PRO A 868 13.21 24.76 36.65
C PRO A 868 14.14 24.87 35.44
N SER A 869 13.58 25.29 34.31
CA SER A 869 14.31 25.51 33.07
C SER A 869 15.47 26.44 33.35
N GLU A 870 16.71 25.97 33.13
CA GLU A 870 17.85 26.84 33.11
C GLU A 870 17.64 27.85 31.98
N GLU A 871 17.79 29.12 32.28
CA GLU A 871 17.73 30.18 31.29
C GLU A 871 18.77 29.86 30.19
N PRO A 872 18.43 29.97 28.91
CA PRO A 872 19.39 29.75 27.84
C PRO A 872 20.55 30.75 28.01
N PRO A 873 21.79 30.30 27.76
CA PRO A 873 22.92 31.22 27.81
C PRO A 873 22.68 32.40 26.83
N PRO A 874 23.12 33.60 27.14
CA PRO A 874 22.92 34.75 26.26
C PRO A 874 23.51 34.43 24.90
N SER A 875 22.70 34.64 23.85
CA SER A 875 23.08 34.47 22.47
C SER A 875 24.33 35.28 22.20
N GLU A 876 25.44 34.66 21.78
CA GLU A 876 26.58 35.35 21.23
C GLU A 876 26.09 36.14 20.00
N GLU A 877 26.45 37.43 19.97
CA GLU A 877 26.15 38.26 18.81
C GLU A 877 26.82 37.66 17.57
N PRO A 878 26.10 37.55 16.44
CA PRO A 878 26.69 37.04 15.21
C PRO A 878 27.87 37.97 14.80
N PRO A 879 28.97 37.41 14.29
CA PRO A 879 30.08 38.24 13.79
C PRO A 879 29.58 39.21 12.72
N PRO A 880 30.14 40.40 12.63
CA PRO A 880 29.73 41.42 11.66
C PRO A 880 29.85 40.83 10.24
N SER A 881 28.76 40.93 9.48
CA SER A 881 28.71 40.51 8.09
C SER A 881 29.81 41.20 7.31
N GLU A 882 30.68 40.44 6.65
CA GLU A 882 31.57 40.97 5.65
C GLU A 882 30.76 41.60 4.52
N GLU A 883 31.08 42.83 4.16
CA GLU A 883 30.46 43.52 3.03
C GLU A 883 30.66 42.69 1.75
N PRO A 884 29.63 42.50 0.95
CA PRO A 884 29.77 41.81 -0.34
C PRO A 884 30.75 42.61 -1.24
N PRO A 885 31.58 41.92 -2.03
CA PRO A 885 32.45 42.57 -2.97
C PRO A 885 31.63 43.42 -3.97
N PRO A 886 32.16 44.54 -4.44
CA PRO A 886 31.46 45.45 -5.37
C PRO A 886 31.08 44.65 -6.64
N SER A 887 29.82 44.79 -7.03
CA SER A 887 29.27 44.23 -8.24
C SER A 887 30.04 44.68 -9.46
N GLU A 888 30.61 43.78 -10.25
CA GLU A 888 31.13 44.09 -11.57
C GLU A 888 29.99 44.64 -12.44
N GLU A 889 30.22 45.76 -13.09
CA GLU A 889 29.28 46.33 -14.04
C GLU A 889 29.02 45.35 -15.18
N PRO A 890 27.78 45.20 -15.65
CA PRO A 890 27.49 44.34 -16.77
C PRO A 890 28.12 44.90 -18.05
N PRO A 891 28.66 44.04 -18.94
CA PRO A 891 29.22 44.46 -20.20
C PRO A 891 28.17 45.16 -21.08
N PRO A 892 28.56 46.13 -21.90
CA PRO A 892 27.63 46.88 -22.74
C PRO A 892 26.95 45.98 -23.76
N PRO A 893 25.71 46.28 -24.17
CA PRO A 893 24.95 45.47 -25.12
C PRO A 893 25.62 45.41 -26.48
N ILE A 894 25.76 44.19 -27.03
CA ILE A 894 26.28 43.96 -28.38
C ILE A 894 25.21 44.46 -29.36
N GLU A 895 25.57 45.40 -30.22
CA GLU A 895 24.76 45.86 -31.34
C GLU A 895 24.48 44.69 -32.31
N PRO A 896 23.26 44.57 -32.85
CA PRO A 896 22.96 43.54 -33.84
C PRO A 896 23.64 43.89 -35.17
N PRO A 897 24.10 42.87 -35.94
CA PRO A 897 24.74 43.11 -37.24
C PRO A 897 23.70 43.65 -38.25
N PRO A 898 24.14 44.48 -39.23
CA PRO A 898 23.29 45.10 -40.18
C PRO A 898 22.67 44.05 -41.13
N ALA A 899 21.37 44.19 -41.39
CA ALA A 899 20.60 43.39 -42.35
C ALA A 899 21.18 43.56 -43.75
N THR A 900 21.71 42.47 -44.30
CA THR A 900 22.02 42.41 -45.76
C THR A 900 20.71 42.20 -46.50
N GLY A 901 20.32 43.20 -47.27
CA GLY A 901 19.27 43.09 -48.29
C GLY A 901 19.73 42.13 -49.37
N SER A 902 18.87 41.30 -49.82
CA SER A 902 18.97 40.63 -51.12
C SER A 902 17.68 40.89 -51.88
N ASP A 903 17.79 41.71 -52.90
CA ASP A 903 16.86 41.70 -54.05
C ASP A 903 16.93 40.31 -54.73
N ALA A 904 15.81 39.73 -55.03
CA ALA A 904 15.25 39.13 -56.22
C ALA A 904 14.17 38.14 -55.88
#